data_dacf691e0c0787a2b0b39d0624d6711b
#
_entry.id   dacf691e0c0787a2b0b39d0624d6711b
#
_cell.length_a   1.000
_cell.length_b   1.000
_cell.length_c   1.000
_cell.angle_alpha   90.00
_cell.angle_beta   90.00
_cell.angle_gamma   90.00
#
_symmetry.space_group_name_H-M   'P 1'
#
loop_
_entity.id
_entity.type
_entity.pdbx_description
1 polymer ?
#
loop_
_entity_poly.entity_id
_entity_poly.type
_entity_poly.pdbx_seq_one_letter_code
_entity_poly.pdbx_strand_id
1 'polypeptide(L)'
;MRNGPLVLVAVLGLSLAAPAVAGAAPWLDARQSPDRRAAELVAAMTLDEKISQLHLQPDAEHQRFVPPIPRLGVPGFRIANGPAGMGPADDKPQKPATALPATMALASTFDTDVARKYGRLVGAETRALAHNVSEGPDINIARVPRNGRTFEGMGEDPFLVGALGAADIRGIQENGTIAEVKHYAANNQETQRQSIDEHIDERTLNELYLPHFEQAVTEGHAGSVMCAYPKINGVFTCENPALLQDKLRDDWGFEGFVQSDWGAAHSTVGSANAGMNLEMIDGTWYGEKMKQAVLAGQVSEQRVDELLLPRFRTMFAFGQFDHPPVLTPLPTARHDAAAKDFAERGMVLLRNEHAQLPLSSAVRSIALIGPFATKAKTGGGGSSAVIPTSTVDPLPGLRARVPGAAVTLDDGSDPARAAALAAGAEVAVVMVGDNETEGKDRPSLALEGNQDALVAAVAAANPHTVVVVKSGGPVLMPWAASVPSILQAWYPGQQDGAAVAGVLFGDVNPSAKLPITFPAADADTPANTAAQFPGVNGVAEYSEGLQVGYRWFDAQGRAPLFPFGHGLSYTTFAFSGLSVRTTGDGATATFTVRNTGHRAGAEVAQLYLGFPSAAGEPPRQLKGFSRVSLAPGQSQRVTIRLAARDFSVWDTGRHAWTPVKGGFTVQVGDSSRSLPLQAPLKR
;
A
#
# COMPACT_ATOMS: atom_id res chain seq x y z
N MET A 1 -91.26 -10.20 57.84
CA MET A 1 -91.85 -10.51 56.55
C MET A 1 -91.21 -9.64 55.48
N ARG A 2 -90.72 -10.21 54.53
CA ARG A 2 -90.25 -9.84 53.20
C ARG A 2 -88.78 -10.19 52.96
N ASN A 3 -88.65 -11.30 52.24
CA ASN A 3 -87.43 -11.80 51.61
C ASN A 3 -87.09 -10.93 50.42
N GLY A 4 -85.83 -10.55 50.26
CA GLY A 4 -85.27 -9.98 49.05
C GLY A 4 -84.10 -10.86 48.56
N PRO A 5 -83.97 -11.13 47.23
CA PRO A 5 -83.02 -12.12 46.73
C PRO A 5 -81.59 -11.59 46.68
N LEU A 6 -80.63 -12.45 47.02
CA LEU A 6 -79.18 -12.27 46.84
C LEU A 6 -78.88 -12.35 45.32
N VAL A 7 -78.31 -11.30 44.80
CA VAL A 7 -77.68 -11.31 43.41
C VAL A 7 -76.21 -11.66 43.55
N LEU A 8 -75.80 -12.80 43.00
CA LEU A 8 -74.43 -13.26 42.94
C LEU A 8 -73.79 -12.59 41.70
N VAL A 9 -72.85 -11.66 41.93
CA VAL A 9 -72.05 -11.04 40.88
C VAL A 9 -70.79 -11.91 40.65
N ALA A 10 -70.74 -12.62 39.50
CA ALA A 10 -69.55 -13.34 39.09
C ALA A 10 -68.55 -12.34 38.54
N VAL A 11 -67.41 -12.14 39.20
CA VAL A 11 -66.26 -11.38 38.67
C VAL A 11 -65.46 -12.29 37.79
N LEU A 12 -65.56 -12.08 36.46
CA LEU A 12 -64.61 -12.65 35.51
C LEU A 12 -63.25 -11.95 35.64
N GLY A 13 -62.27 -12.66 36.21
CA GLY A 13 -60.89 -12.23 36.21
C GLY A 13 -60.29 -12.31 34.81
N LEU A 14 -60.14 -11.17 34.11
CA LEU A 14 -59.24 -11.07 32.94
C LEU A 14 -57.79 -11.19 33.44
N SER A 15 -57.16 -12.35 33.18
CA SER A 15 -55.73 -12.49 33.30
C SER A 15 -55.07 -11.71 32.14
N LEU A 16 -54.61 -10.51 32.43
CA LEU A 16 -53.65 -9.79 31.57
C LEU A 16 -52.35 -10.60 31.56
N ALA A 17 -52.13 -11.36 30.47
CA ALA A 17 -50.81 -11.92 30.19
C ALA A 17 -49.82 -10.75 30.07
N ALA A 18 -48.89 -10.65 31.00
CA ALA A 18 -47.78 -9.73 30.89
C ALA A 18 -47.04 -10.01 29.55
N PRO A 19 -46.66 -8.97 28.78
CA PRO A 19 -45.85 -9.20 27.60
C PRO A 19 -44.57 -9.92 28.03
N ALA A 20 -44.28 -11.06 27.37
CA ALA A 20 -43.00 -11.74 27.57
C ALA A 20 -41.90 -10.71 27.31
N VAL A 21 -41.05 -10.49 28.30
CA VAL A 21 -39.81 -9.72 28.13
C VAL A 21 -39.06 -10.47 27.02
N ALA A 22 -39.00 -9.90 25.82
CA ALA A 22 -38.20 -10.42 24.75
C ALA A 22 -36.76 -10.51 25.31
N GLY A 23 -36.28 -11.74 25.52
CA GLY A 23 -34.89 -11.96 25.95
C GLY A 23 -33.98 -11.20 25.00
N ALA A 24 -32.93 -10.57 25.52
CA ALA A 24 -31.96 -9.89 24.69
C ALA A 24 -31.51 -10.83 23.57
N ALA A 25 -31.44 -10.29 22.35
CA ALA A 25 -31.08 -11.07 21.18
C ALA A 25 -29.73 -11.79 21.39
N PRO A 26 -29.62 -13.11 21.14
CA PRO A 26 -28.44 -13.89 21.54
C PRO A 26 -27.12 -13.33 21.04
N TRP A 27 -27.07 -12.83 19.81
CA TRP A 27 -25.85 -12.23 19.20
C TRP A 27 -25.38 -10.94 19.89
N LEU A 28 -26.17 -10.34 20.79
CA LEU A 28 -25.77 -9.17 21.58
C LEU A 28 -24.96 -9.55 22.82
N ASP A 29 -24.85 -10.83 23.17
CA ASP A 29 -24.00 -11.27 24.28
C ASP A 29 -22.52 -11.26 23.87
N ALA A 30 -21.81 -10.20 24.28
CA ALA A 30 -20.38 -10.01 23.98
C ALA A 30 -19.46 -11.09 24.60
N ARG A 31 -19.96 -11.99 25.46
CA ARG A 31 -19.20 -13.14 26.00
C ARG A 31 -19.11 -14.29 25.01
N GLN A 32 -19.96 -14.33 23.97
CA GLN A 32 -19.92 -15.33 22.92
C GLN A 32 -18.80 -15.02 21.92
N SER A 33 -18.31 -16.06 21.22
CA SER A 33 -17.33 -15.88 20.14
C SER A 33 -17.92 -15.10 18.97
N PRO A 34 -17.10 -14.36 18.21
CA PRO A 34 -17.55 -13.66 17.00
C PRO A 34 -18.27 -14.58 16.00
N ASP A 35 -17.80 -15.82 15.81
CA ASP A 35 -18.41 -16.81 14.93
C ASP A 35 -19.83 -17.17 15.35
N ARG A 36 -20.02 -17.44 16.65
CA ARG A 36 -21.33 -17.78 17.18
C ARG A 36 -22.31 -16.62 17.07
N ARG A 37 -21.87 -15.41 17.41
CA ARG A 37 -22.67 -14.18 17.28
C ARG A 37 -23.08 -13.94 15.82
N ALA A 38 -22.17 -14.11 14.86
CA ALA A 38 -22.44 -13.98 13.44
C ALA A 38 -23.47 -15.03 12.97
N ALA A 39 -23.32 -16.30 13.36
CA ALA A 39 -24.25 -17.36 12.99
C ALA A 39 -25.66 -17.10 13.56
N GLU A 40 -25.77 -16.71 14.83
CA GLU A 40 -27.06 -16.39 15.46
C GLU A 40 -27.75 -15.17 14.82
N LEU A 41 -26.97 -14.15 14.43
CA LEU A 41 -27.46 -12.96 13.75
C LEU A 41 -27.97 -13.29 12.34
N VAL A 42 -27.18 -14.00 11.52
CA VAL A 42 -27.55 -14.37 10.15
C VAL A 42 -28.79 -15.27 10.14
N ALA A 43 -28.88 -16.22 11.08
CA ALA A 43 -30.06 -17.08 11.23
C ALA A 43 -31.34 -16.31 11.61
N ALA A 44 -31.23 -15.12 12.22
CA ALA A 44 -32.37 -14.28 12.57
C ALA A 44 -32.82 -13.34 11.45
N MET A 45 -32.07 -13.26 10.34
CA MET A 45 -32.38 -12.42 9.18
C MET A 45 -33.40 -13.08 8.26
N THR A 46 -34.29 -12.28 7.70
CA THR A 46 -35.11 -12.66 6.54
C THR A 46 -34.24 -12.68 5.27
N LEU A 47 -34.71 -13.34 4.20
CA LEU A 47 -33.99 -13.35 2.91
C LEU A 47 -33.75 -11.91 2.39
N ASP A 48 -34.74 -11.01 2.49
CA ASP A 48 -34.60 -9.63 2.05
C ASP A 48 -33.55 -8.87 2.87
N GLU A 49 -33.47 -9.09 4.17
CA GLU A 49 -32.43 -8.53 5.03
C GLU A 49 -31.05 -9.10 4.68
N LYS A 50 -30.94 -10.41 4.41
CA LYS A 50 -29.69 -11.05 3.96
C LYS A 50 -29.20 -10.42 2.65
N ILE A 51 -30.08 -10.32 1.65
CA ILE A 51 -29.75 -9.71 0.36
C ILE A 51 -29.31 -8.26 0.53
N SER A 52 -29.99 -7.46 1.34
CA SER A 52 -29.65 -6.05 1.60
C SER A 52 -28.25 -5.86 2.19
N GLN A 53 -27.68 -6.90 2.76
CA GLN A 53 -26.35 -6.87 3.39
C GLN A 53 -25.22 -7.38 2.48
N LEU A 54 -25.51 -7.80 1.25
CA LEU A 54 -24.51 -8.29 0.29
C LEU A 54 -24.00 -7.24 -0.70
N HIS A 55 -24.54 -6.03 -0.67
CA HIS A 55 -24.14 -4.97 -1.59
C HIS A 55 -24.26 -3.59 -0.95
N LEU A 56 -23.57 -2.59 -1.56
CA LEU A 56 -23.74 -1.19 -1.16
C LEU A 56 -25.11 -0.66 -1.59
N GLN A 57 -25.60 0.31 -0.83
CA GLN A 57 -26.84 1.02 -1.11
C GLN A 57 -26.60 2.54 -0.95
N PRO A 58 -26.03 3.18 -1.99
CA PRO A 58 -25.73 4.61 -1.94
C PRO A 58 -27.02 5.44 -1.81
N ASP A 59 -26.94 6.51 -1.03
CA ASP A 59 -28.02 7.47 -0.82
C ASP A 59 -27.56 8.93 -1.03
N ALA A 60 -28.33 9.91 -0.57
CA ALA A 60 -28.01 11.32 -0.73
C ALA A 60 -26.75 11.75 0.06
N GLU A 61 -26.45 11.07 1.16
CA GLU A 61 -25.35 11.40 2.09
C GLU A 61 -24.16 10.45 1.96
N HIS A 62 -24.39 9.24 1.40
CA HIS A 62 -23.42 8.15 1.38
C HIS A 62 -23.23 7.56 -0.02
N GLN A 63 -22.00 7.15 -0.33
CA GLN A 63 -21.64 6.45 -1.58
C GLN A 63 -21.27 4.98 -1.35
N ARG A 64 -20.62 4.69 -0.21
CA ARG A 64 -20.03 3.38 0.13
C ARG A 64 -20.60 2.88 1.43
N PHE A 65 -21.90 2.59 1.40
CA PHE A 65 -22.70 2.35 2.59
C PHE A 65 -23.57 1.11 2.47
N VAL A 66 -23.55 0.25 3.51
CA VAL A 66 -24.53 -0.81 3.69
C VAL A 66 -25.45 -0.38 4.84
N PRO A 67 -26.77 -0.24 4.61
CA PRO A 67 -27.70 0.27 5.59
C PRO A 67 -27.80 -0.60 6.86
N PRO A 68 -28.20 -0.02 7.99
CA PRO A 68 -28.46 -0.75 9.24
C PRO A 68 -29.70 -1.63 9.12
N ILE A 69 -29.80 -2.66 9.98
CA ILE A 69 -31.04 -3.39 10.23
C ILE A 69 -31.49 -3.12 11.67
N PRO A 70 -32.31 -2.07 11.90
CA PRO A 70 -32.66 -1.63 13.26
C PRO A 70 -33.32 -2.72 14.10
N ARG A 71 -34.16 -3.56 13.50
CA ARG A 71 -34.84 -4.68 14.15
C ARG A 71 -33.86 -5.65 14.83
N LEU A 72 -32.69 -5.86 14.21
CA LEU A 72 -31.65 -6.77 14.69
C LEU A 72 -30.51 -6.05 15.41
N GLY A 73 -30.58 -4.73 15.52
CA GLY A 73 -29.50 -3.92 16.08
C GLY A 73 -28.22 -3.91 15.23
N VAL A 74 -28.32 -4.26 13.94
CA VAL A 74 -27.18 -4.20 13.02
C VAL A 74 -26.87 -2.74 12.72
N PRO A 75 -25.64 -2.24 13.01
CA PRO A 75 -25.27 -0.87 12.66
C PRO A 75 -25.05 -0.71 11.16
N GLY A 76 -25.09 0.53 10.65
CA GLY A 76 -24.65 0.83 9.31
C GLY A 76 -23.16 0.52 9.12
N PHE A 77 -22.76 0.14 7.90
CA PHE A 77 -21.40 -0.23 7.59
C PHE A 77 -20.85 0.71 6.49
N ARG A 78 -19.75 1.41 6.77
CA ARG A 78 -19.23 2.50 5.97
C ARG A 78 -17.77 2.24 5.61
N ILE A 79 -17.42 2.54 4.36
CA ILE A 79 -16.12 2.21 3.76
C ILE A 79 -15.44 3.50 3.29
N ALA A 80 -14.12 3.55 3.42
CA ALA A 80 -13.30 4.66 2.93
C ALA A 80 -12.06 4.12 2.22
N ASN A 81 -11.62 4.80 1.15
CA ASN A 81 -10.28 4.55 0.60
C ASN A 81 -9.20 4.96 1.59
N GLY A 82 -8.01 4.33 1.50
CA GLY A 82 -7.07 4.50 2.53
C GLY A 82 -5.58 4.25 2.33
N PRO A 83 -4.99 4.11 1.13
CA PRO A 83 -3.56 3.82 1.05
C PRO A 83 -2.67 4.96 1.57
N ALA A 84 -2.97 6.22 1.24
CA ALA A 84 -2.16 7.38 1.62
C ALA A 84 -2.87 8.36 2.57
N GLY A 85 -3.69 7.83 3.48
CA GLY A 85 -4.61 8.55 4.34
C GLY A 85 -6.04 8.25 3.95
N MET A 86 -7.01 8.69 4.73
CA MET A 86 -8.42 8.47 4.39
C MET A 86 -8.80 9.29 3.16
N GLY A 87 -8.94 8.61 2.03
CA GLY A 87 -9.28 9.19 0.71
C GLY A 87 -10.78 9.33 0.49
N PRO A 88 -11.23 9.35 -0.79
CA PRO A 88 -12.64 9.39 -1.13
C PRO A 88 -13.41 8.33 -0.39
N ALA A 89 -14.25 8.81 0.52
CA ALA A 89 -14.98 8.00 1.46
C ALA A 89 -16.45 7.94 1.05
N ASP A 90 -17.22 7.39 1.97
CA ASP A 90 -18.66 7.33 1.88
C ASP A 90 -19.35 8.71 1.88
N ASP A 91 -18.76 9.71 2.54
CA ASP A 91 -19.39 11.02 2.76
C ASP A 91 -19.65 11.84 1.49
N LYS A 92 -20.78 12.52 1.46
CA LYS A 92 -21.15 13.56 0.48
C LYS A 92 -21.57 14.85 1.23
N PRO A 93 -20.77 15.95 1.24
CA PRO A 93 -19.43 16.08 0.66
C PRO A 93 -18.36 15.33 1.48
N GLN A 94 -17.25 15.02 0.80
CA GLN A 94 -16.13 14.35 1.43
C GLN A 94 -15.47 15.25 2.51
N LYS A 95 -15.07 14.62 3.64
CA LYS A 95 -14.40 15.32 4.74
C LYS A 95 -12.88 15.35 4.53
N PRO A 96 -12.20 16.42 5.00
CA PRO A 96 -10.74 16.45 5.02
C PRO A 96 -10.16 15.41 5.98
N ALA A 97 -9.00 14.86 5.60
CA ALA A 97 -8.18 13.95 6.40
C ALA A 97 -6.69 14.31 6.24
N THR A 98 -5.80 13.62 6.93
CA THR A 98 -4.37 13.84 6.77
C THR A 98 -3.89 13.23 5.46
N ALA A 99 -3.46 14.06 4.50
CA ALA A 99 -2.78 13.59 3.30
C ALA A 99 -1.35 13.20 3.65
N LEU A 100 -1.14 11.90 3.85
CA LEU A 100 0.16 11.32 4.15
C LEU A 100 1.05 11.27 2.89
N PRO A 101 2.38 11.11 3.01
CA PRO A 101 3.20 10.82 1.85
C PRO A 101 2.72 9.53 1.17
N ALA A 102 2.92 9.45 -0.15
CA ALA A 102 2.57 8.27 -0.93
C ALA A 102 3.17 6.98 -0.33
N THR A 103 2.49 5.85 -0.48
CA THR A 103 2.95 4.55 0.03
C THR A 103 4.28 4.11 -0.55
N MET A 104 4.65 4.60 -1.75
CA MET A 104 6.00 4.44 -2.30
C MET A 104 7.07 5.11 -1.41
N ALA A 105 6.77 6.28 -0.82
CA ALA A 105 7.66 6.91 0.18
C ALA A 105 7.73 6.09 1.47
N LEU A 106 6.60 5.52 1.91
CA LEU A 106 6.58 4.59 3.04
C LEU A 106 7.47 3.38 2.77
N ALA A 107 7.35 2.77 1.60
CA ALA A 107 8.13 1.61 1.20
C ALA A 107 9.64 1.90 1.17
N SER A 108 10.02 3.12 0.79
CA SER A 108 11.43 3.57 0.80
C SER A 108 12.07 3.55 2.18
N THR A 109 11.30 3.52 3.25
CA THR A 109 11.84 3.45 4.62
C THR A 109 12.48 2.09 4.94
N PHE A 110 12.06 1.00 4.29
CA PHE A 110 12.44 -0.37 4.63
C PHE A 110 12.32 -0.63 6.15
N ASP A 111 11.24 -0.14 6.74
CA ASP A 111 11.03 -0.14 8.19
C ASP A 111 9.58 -0.51 8.53
N THR A 112 9.39 -1.73 9.03
CA THR A 112 8.07 -2.26 9.40
C THR A 112 7.45 -1.52 10.59
N ASP A 113 8.26 -0.91 11.48
CA ASP A 113 7.74 -0.10 12.58
C ASP A 113 7.16 1.23 12.07
N VAL A 114 7.77 1.81 11.03
CA VAL A 114 7.25 3.01 10.36
C VAL A 114 5.94 2.65 9.64
N ALA A 115 5.90 1.54 8.90
CA ALA A 115 4.69 1.07 8.23
C ALA A 115 3.53 0.85 9.22
N ARG A 116 3.80 0.20 10.35
CA ARG A 116 2.78 0.01 11.40
C ARG A 116 2.28 1.34 12.00
N LYS A 117 3.16 2.33 12.19
CA LYS A 117 2.77 3.66 12.69
C LYS A 117 1.95 4.43 11.65
N TYR A 118 2.29 4.28 10.38
CA TYR A 118 1.56 4.87 9.26
C TYR A 118 0.13 4.30 9.21
N GLY A 119 -0.03 3.00 9.19
CA GLY A 119 -1.34 2.34 9.23
C GLY A 119 -2.14 2.69 10.47
N ARG A 120 -1.49 2.81 11.64
CA ARG A 120 -2.17 3.25 12.87
C ARG A 120 -2.80 4.64 12.71
N LEU A 121 -2.15 5.57 12.03
CA LEU A 121 -2.72 6.89 11.78
C LEU A 121 -3.90 6.78 10.82
N VAL A 122 -3.77 6.05 9.71
CA VAL A 122 -4.85 5.81 8.74
C VAL A 122 -6.07 5.20 9.45
N GLY A 123 -5.88 4.12 10.20
CA GLY A 123 -6.97 3.45 10.92
C GLY A 123 -7.63 4.34 11.98
N ALA A 124 -6.85 5.16 12.68
CA ALA A 124 -7.38 6.10 13.68
C ALA A 124 -8.28 7.17 13.02
N GLU A 125 -7.87 7.75 11.89
CA GLU A 125 -8.68 8.74 11.17
C GLU A 125 -9.91 8.11 10.52
N THR A 126 -9.77 6.93 9.92
CA THR A 126 -10.91 6.18 9.37
C THR A 126 -12.00 5.99 10.42
N ARG A 127 -11.61 5.51 11.62
CA ARG A 127 -12.55 5.34 12.74
C ARG A 127 -13.11 6.67 13.26
N ALA A 128 -12.25 7.69 13.41
CA ALA A 128 -12.65 9.02 13.90
C ALA A 128 -13.62 9.73 12.95
N LEU A 129 -13.56 9.43 11.65
CA LEU A 129 -14.47 9.92 10.62
C LEU A 129 -15.69 9.00 10.41
N ALA A 130 -15.93 8.09 11.35
CA ALA A 130 -17.09 7.19 11.41
C ALA A 130 -17.16 6.15 10.30
N HIS A 131 -16.01 5.59 9.86
CA HIS A 131 -15.94 4.51 8.89
C HIS A 131 -15.45 3.20 9.53
N ASN A 132 -15.90 2.09 8.96
CA ASN A 132 -15.63 0.73 9.43
C ASN A 132 -14.37 0.14 8.79
N VAL A 133 -14.17 0.43 7.50
CA VAL A 133 -13.14 -0.15 6.64
C VAL A 133 -12.26 0.94 6.06
N SER A 134 -10.96 0.68 6.00
CA SER A 134 -10.00 1.39 5.17
C SER A 134 -9.59 0.47 4.02
N GLU A 135 -9.92 0.83 2.77
CA GLU A 135 -9.50 0.12 1.54
C GLU A 135 -8.01 0.37 1.28
N GLY A 136 -7.19 -0.34 2.02
CA GLY A 136 -5.74 -0.26 1.99
C GLY A 136 -5.10 -1.28 2.95
N PRO A 137 -3.79 -1.54 2.73
CA PRO A 137 -2.90 -0.97 1.71
C PRO A 137 -3.10 -1.55 0.30
N ASP A 138 -2.64 -0.79 -0.74
CA ASP A 138 -2.40 -1.36 -2.06
C ASP A 138 -1.02 -2.04 -2.04
N ILE A 139 -1.01 -3.34 -2.30
CA ILE A 139 0.20 -4.15 -2.30
C ILE A 139 0.48 -4.80 -3.66
N ASN A 140 -0.16 -4.37 -4.74
CA ASN A 140 0.23 -4.81 -6.06
C ASN A 140 1.68 -4.40 -6.34
N ILE A 141 2.50 -5.33 -6.87
CA ILE A 141 3.89 -5.02 -7.21
C ILE A 141 3.95 -4.19 -8.50
N ALA A 142 4.94 -3.31 -8.58
CA ALA A 142 5.19 -2.46 -9.74
C ALA A 142 5.80 -3.27 -10.89
N ARG A 143 4.99 -4.11 -11.57
CA ARG A 143 5.37 -4.88 -12.76
C ARG A 143 5.75 -3.96 -13.92
N VAL A 144 4.88 -2.96 -14.16
CA VAL A 144 5.04 -1.94 -15.20
C VAL A 144 5.36 -0.61 -14.56
N PRO A 145 6.59 -0.08 -14.66
CA PRO A 145 6.96 1.20 -14.04
C PRO A 145 6.13 2.40 -14.52
N ARG A 146 5.44 2.28 -15.65
CA ARG A 146 4.53 3.29 -16.21
C ARG A 146 3.10 3.22 -15.68
N ASN A 147 2.78 2.27 -14.81
CA ASN A 147 1.45 2.16 -14.20
C ASN A 147 1.06 3.49 -13.51
N GLY A 148 -0.14 3.97 -13.80
CA GLY A 148 -0.66 5.23 -13.24
C GLY A 148 -0.90 5.21 -11.74
N ARG A 149 -0.90 4.04 -11.10
CA ARG A 149 -1.05 3.85 -9.65
C ARG A 149 0.25 3.42 -8.96
N THR A 150 1.41 3.61 -9.61
CA THR A 150 2.70 3.24 -8.98
C THR A 150 2.89 3.93 -7.63
N PHE A 151 2.47 5.18 -7.48
CA PHE A 151 2.54 5.95 -6.23
C PHE A 151 1.76 5.32 -5.07
N GLU A 152 0.72 4.55 -5.36
CA GLU A 152 -0.19 3.92 -4.39
C GLU A 152 0.35 2.57 -3.88
N GLY A 153 1.23 1.92 -4.66
CA GLY A 153 1.87 0.66 -4.31
C GLY A 153 3.11 0.83 -3.41
N MET A 154 3.75 -0.30 -3.09
CA MET A 154 4.93 -0.35 -2.20
C MET A 154 6.20 -0.85 -2.91
N GLY A 155 6.26 -0.84 -4.25
CA GLY A 155 7.45 -1.15 -5.02
C GLY A 155 7.36 -2.44 -5.84
N GLU A 156 8.54 -2.95 -6.26
CA GLU A 156 8.66 -4.04 -7.25
C GLU A 156 8.99 -5.41 -6.65
N ASP A 157 9.27 -5.48 -5.33
CA ASP A 157 9.72 -6.71 -4.68
C ASP A 157 8.67 -7.29 -3.73
N PRO A 158 8.16 -8.52 -3.96
CA PRO A 158 7.08 -9.10 -3.16
C PRO A 158 7.45 -9.35 -1.69
N PHE A 159 8.74 -9.56 -1.36
CA PHE A 159 9.17 -9.72 0.04
C PHE A 159 9.08 -8.39 0.80
N LEU A 160 9.58 -7.30 0.20
CA LEU A 160 9.48 -5.96 0.78
C LEU A 160 8.03 -5.53 0.94
N VAL A 161 7.25 -5.65 -0.16
CA VAL A 161 5.83 -5.28 -0.21
C VAL A 161 5.02 -6.06 0.83
N GLY A 162 5.24 -7.37 0.94
CA GLY A 162 4.53 -8.22 1.91
C GLY A 162 4.87 -7.85 3.35
N ALA A 163 6.15 -7.66 3.68
CA ALA A 163 6.58 -7.30 5.03
C ALA A 163 6.02 -5.95 5.49
N LEU A 164 6.04 -4.95 4.62
CA LEU A 164 5.52 -3.61 4.92
C LEU A 164 3.99 -3.59 4.92
N GLY A 165 3.35 -4.24 3.94
CA GLY A 165 1.89 -4.36 3.86
C GLY A 165 1.31 -5.05 5.09
N ALA A 166 1.88 -6.17 5.53
CA ALA A 166 1.45 -6.84 6.75
C ALA A 166 1.61 -5.96 8.01
N ALA A 167 2.67 -5.15 8.08
CA ALA A 167 2.87 -4.22 9.19
C ALA A 167 1.86 -3.05 9.17
N ASP A 168 1.57 -2.52 8.00
CA ASP A 168 0.57 -1.46 7.77
C ASP A 168 -0.84 -1.94 8.15
N ILE A 169 -1.25 -3.12 7.68
CA ILE A 169 -2.51 -3.78 8.05
C ILE A 169 -2.66 -3.88 9.56
N ARG A 170 -1.63 -4.41 10.26
CA ARG A 170 -1.65 -4.47 11.73
C ARG A 170 -1.85 -3.09 12.35
N GLY A 171 -1.18 -2.06 11.80
CA GLY A 171 -1.34 -0.69 12.25
C GLY A 171 -2.77 -0.16 12.10
N ILE A 172 -3.37 -0.31 10.92
CA ILE A 172 -4.75 0.10 10.64
C ILE A 172 -5.70 -0.55 11.65
N GLN A 173 -5.52 -1.83 11.90
CA GLN A 173 -6.43 -2.64 12.73
C GLN A 173 -6.29 -2.42 14.24
N GLU A 174 -5.19 -1.83 14.72
CA GLU A 174 -5.02 -1.50 16.14
C GLU A 174 -6.11 -0.58 16.71
N ASN A 175 -6.80 0.17 15.86
CA ASN A 175 -7.88 1.07 16.25
C ASN A 175 -9.28 0.46 16.10
N GLY A 176 -9.38 -0.83 15.76
CA GLY A 176 -10.66 -1.48 15.47
C GLY A 176 -11.23 -1.09 14.09
N THR A 177 -10.42 -0.52 13.22
CA THR A 177 -10.73 -0.33 11.79
C THR A 177 -10.36 -1.61 11.04
N ILE A 178 -11.19 -2.05 10.10
CA ILE A 178 -10.89 -3.21 9.25
C ILE A 178 -9.96 -2.73 8.14
N ALA A 179 -8.80 -3.35 7.97
CA ALA A 179 -7.94 -3.15 6.81
C ALA A 179 -8.42 -4.04 5.66
N GLU A 180 -8.57 -3.45 4.49
CA GLU A 180 -8.90 -4.16 3.26
C GLU A 180 -7.73 -4.12 2.30
N VAL A 181 -6.95 -5.19 2.28
CA VAL A 181 -5.80 -5.28 1.37
C VAL A 181 -6.24 -5.41 -0.08
N LYS A 182 -5.57 -4.70 -1.00
CA LYS A 182 -5.95 -4.62 -2.40
C LYS A 182 -4.74 -4.61 -3.33
N HIS A 183 -4.93 -4.90 -4.61
CA HIS A 183 -6.08 -5.50 -5.29
C HIS A 183 -5.75 -6.96 -5.61
N TYR A 184 -6.52 -7.89 -5.12
CA TYR A 184 -6.22 -9.34 -5.18
C TYR A 184 -6.82 -9.95 -6.46
N ALA A 185 -5.97 -10.29 -7.46
CA ALA A 185 -4.55 -10.10 -7.57
C ALA A 185 -4.20 -9.53 -8.94
N ALA A 186 -2.93 -9.14 -9.09
CA ALA A 186 -2.31 -8.79 -10.37
C ALA A 186 -2.88 -7.54 -11.08
N ASN A 187 -3.48 -6.58 -10.37
CA ASN A 187 -3.90 -5.29 -10.96
C ASN A 187 -2.69 -4.38 -11.20
N ASN A 188 -1.93 -4.68 -12.28
CA ASN A 188 -0.61 -4.09 -12.52
C ASN A 188 -0.57 -3.05 -13.65
N GLN A 189 -1.73 -2.70 -14.23
CA GLN A 189 -1.89 -1.65 -15.25
C GLN A 189 -3.27 -1.04 -15.17
N GLU A 190 -3.40 0.22 -15.61
CA GLU A 190 -4.68 0.93 -15.68
C GLU A 190 -5.35 0.76 -17.05
N THR A 191 -4.56 0.58 -18.11
CA THR A 191 -5.05 0.39 -19.47
C THR A 191 -5.87 -0.89 -19.58
N GLN A 192 -7.17 -0.73 -19.92
CA GLN A 192 -8.14 -1.84 -20.02
C GLN A 192 -8.33 -2.65 -18.73
N ARG A 193 -7.99 -2.14 -17.56
CA ARG A 193 -7.98 -2.88 -16.28
C ARG A 193 -9.28 -3.64 -15.99
N GLN A 194 -10.43 -3.13 -16.45
CA GLN A 194 -11.75 -3.76 -16.21
C GLN A 194 -12.07 -4.94 -17.16
N SER A 195 -11.20 -5.21 -18.15
CA SER A 195 -11.50 -6.23 -19.18
C SER A 195 -10.30 -7.04 -19.61
N ILE A 196 -9.07 -6.57 -19.31
CA ILE A 196 -7.83 -7.26 -19.69
C ILE A 196 -7.78 -8.66 -19.12
N ASP A 197 -7.27 -9.61 -19.91
CA ASP A 197 -6.96 -10.96 -19.46
C ASP A 197 -5.45 -11.09 -19.31
N GLU A 198 -5.00 -11.29 -18.07
CA GLU A 198 -3.60 -11.41 -17.73
C GLU A 198 -3.20 -12.88 -17.73
N HIS A 199 -2.44 -13.29 -18.76
CA HIS A 199 -1.94 -14.64 -18.88
C HIS A 199 -0.67 -14.80 -18.05
N ILE A 200 -0.80 -15.42 -16.91
CA ILE A 200 0.27 -15.62 -15.92
C ILE A 200 0.45 -17.12 -15.71
N ASP A 201 1.66 -17.64 -15.93
CA ASP A 201 1.94 -19.03 -15.60
C ASP A 201 1.85 -19.28 -14.09
N GLU A 202 1.55 -20.53 -13.72
CA GLU A 202 1.29 -20.91 -12.34
C GLU A 202 2.46 -20.61 -11.40
N ARG A 203 3.71 -20.85 -11.85
CA ARG A 203 4.89 -20.57 -11.06
C ARG A 203 5.05 -19.10 -10.78
N THR A 204 4.97 -18.28 -11.82
CA THR A 204 5.07 -16.82 -11.73
C THR A 204 3.98 -16.25 -10.82
N LEU A 205 2.74 -16.74 -10.94
CA LEU A 205 1.65 -16.32 -10.07
C LEU A 205 1.96 -16.60 -8.60
N ASN A 206 2.38 -17.83 -8.26
CA ASN A 206 2.64 -18.23 -6.88
C ASN A 206 3.96 -17.68 -6.30
N GLU A 207 4.98 -17.39 -7.10
CA GLU A 207 6.29 -16.91 -6.60
C GLU A 207 6.41 -15.38 -6.59
N LEU A 208 5.61 -14.67 -7.42
CA LEU A 208 5.78 -13.23 -7.60
C LEU A 208 4.51 -12.42 -7.24
N TYR A 209 3.31 -12.88 -7.65
CA TYR A 209 2.09 -12.08 -7.54
C TYR A 209 1.19 -12.44 -6.34
N LEU A 210 1.41 -13.55 -5.67
CA LEU A 210 0.63 -13.97 -4.51
C LEU A 210 1.36 -13.88 -3.15
N PRO A 211 2.71 -13.96 -3.02
CA PRO A 211 3.37 -14.07 -1.71
C PRO A 211 3.11 -12.90 -0.76
N HIS A 212 3.02 -11.69 -1.28
CA HIS A 212 2.74 -10.50 -0.46
C HIS A 212 1.28 -10.46 0.05
N PHE A 213 0.32 -11.03 -0.69
CA PHE A 213 -1.04 -11.24 -0.22
C PHE A 213 -1.11 -12.36 0.82
N GLU A 214 -0.35 -13.45 0.64
CA GLU A 214 -0.19 -14.49 1.66
C GLU A 214 0.30 -13.89 2.99
N GLN A 215 1.32 -13.02 2.95
CA GLN A 215 1.80 -12.32 4.15
C GLN A 215 0.76 -11.35 4.74
N ALA A 216 0.01 -10.64 3.90
CA ALA A 216 -1.07 -9.77 4.36
C ALA A 216 -2.14 -10.53 5.15
N VAL A 217 -2.46 -11.75 4.72
CA VAL A 217 -3.42 -12.63 5.39
C VAL A 217 -2.81 -13.29 6.63
N THR A 218 -1.68 -13.98 6.48
CA THR A 218 -1.12 -14.86 7.53
C THR A 218 -0.36 -14.10 8.61
N GLU A 219 0.28 -12.97 8.27
CA GLU A 219 1.05 -12.14 9.20
C GLU A 219 0.35 -10.81 9.53
N GLY A 220 -0.30 -10.20 8.53
CA GLY A 220 -1.07 -8.97 8.69
C GLY A 220 -2.42 -9.19 9.36
N HIS A 221 -2.99 -10.38 9.21
CA HIS A 221 -4.34 -10.74 9.65
C HIS A 221 -5.40 -9.79 9.10
N ALA A 222 -5.33 -9.48 7.78
CA ALA A 222 -6.26 -8.59 7.11
C ALA A 222 -7.71 -9.01 7.34
N GLY A 223 -8.57 -8.08 7.74
CA GLY A 223 -9.98 -8.35 7.98
C GLY A 223 -10.83 -8.37 6.71
N SER A 224 -10.32 -7.79 5.61
CA SER A 224 -10.94 -7.80 4.29
C SER A 224 -9.89 -7.88 3.18
N VAL A 225 -10.32 -8.40 2.03
CA VAL A 225 -9.54 -8.46 0.79
C VAL A 225 -10.41 -7.92 -0.35
N MET A 226 -9.89 -7.01 -1.16
CA MET A 226 -10.56 -6.52 -2.36
C MET A 226 -10.13 -7.36 -3.56
N CYS A 227 -11.07 -8.09 -4.21
CA CYS A 227 -10.78 -8.74 -5.47
C CYS A 227 -10.68 -7.71 -6.60
N ALA A 228 -9.73 -7.92 -7.52
CA ALA A 228 -9.33 -6.94 -8.52
C ALA A 228 -10.23 -6.91 -9.76
N TYR A 229 -9.97 -5.96 -10.68
CA TYR A 229 -10.70 -5.83 -11.94
C TYR A 229 -10.36 -6.91 -12.97
N PRO A 230 -9.07 -7.24 -13.26
CA PRO A 230 -8.71 -8.01 -14.44
C PRO A 230 -9.14 -9.47 -14.34
N LYS A 231 -9.08 -10.15 -15.50
CA LYS A 231 -9.05 -11.60 -15.52
C LYS A 231 -7.63 -12.11 -15.29
N ILE A 232 -7.54 -13.27 -14.68
CA ILE A 232 -6.32 -14.07 -14.66
C ILE A 232 -6.62 -15.38 -15.35
N ASN A 233 -5.93 -15.64 -16.46
CA ASN A 233 -6.08 -16.85 -17.27
C ASN A 233 -7.56 -17.12 -17.65
N GLY A 234 -8.27 -16.10 -18.12
CA GLY A 234 -9.64 -16.18 -18.63
C GLY A 234 -10.76 -15.95 -17.61
N VAL A 235 -10.45 -15.89 -16.28
CA VAL A 235 -11.46 -15.77 -15.22
C VAL A 235 -11.29 -14.45 -14.46
N PHE A 236 -12.36 -13.66 -14.35
CA PHE A 236 -12.35 -12.45 -13.51
C PHE A 236 -12.01 -12.79 -12.07
N THR A 237 -11.16 -11.99 -11.44
CA THR A 237 -10.65 -12.28 -10.09
C THR A 237 -11.75 -12.39 -9.05
N CYS A 238 -12.84 -11.60 -9.16
CA CYS A 238 -14.01 -11.67 -8.28
C CYS A 238 -14.91 -12.90 -8.51
N GLU A 239 -14.64 -13.70 -9.53
CA GLU A 239 -15.36 -14.93 -9.89
C GLU A 239 -14.43 -16.16 -9.95
N ASN A 240 -13.20 -16.02 -9.46
CA ASN A 240 -12.17 -17.04 -9.58
C ASN A 240 -12.10 -17.91 -8.30
N PRO A 241 -12.66 -19.14 -8.30
CA PRO A 241 -12.65 -19.99 -7.13
C PRO A 241 -11.23 -20.42 -6.75
N ALA A 242 -10.32 -20.59 -7.72
CA ALA A 242 -8.93 -20.93 -7.43
C ALA A 242 -8.21 -19.83 -6.62
N LEU A 243 -8.58 -18.56 -6.82
CA LEU A 243 -8.07 -17.46 -6.01
C LEU A 243 -8.82 -17.31 -4.69
N LEU A 244 -10.18 -17.20 -4.75
CA LEU A 244 -10.98 -16.79 -3.60
C LEU A 244 -11.27 -17.93 -2.62
N GLN A 245 -11.35 -19.18 -3.10
CA GLN A 245 -11.56 -20.35 -2.24
C GLN A 245 -10.24 -21.08 -1.99
N ASP A 246 -9.64 -21.66 -3.06
CA ASP A 246 -8.51 -22.58 -2.87
C ASP A 246 -7.29 -21.87 -2.25
N LYS A 247 -6.86 -20.72 -2.82
CA LYS A 247 -5.69 -19.99 -2.28
C LYS A 247 -6.00 -19.21 -1.02
N LEU A 248 -7.00 -18.32 -1.09
CA LEU A 248 -7.23 -17.36 -0.01
C LEU A 248 -7.75 -18.05 1.25
N ARG A 249 -8.75 -18.95 1.14
CA ARG A 249 -9.39 -19.59 2.28
C ARG A 249 -8.75 -20.91 2.68
N ASP A 250 -8.57 -21.81 1.73
CA ASP A 250 -8.13 -23.17 2.06
C ASP A 250 -6.63 -23.24 2.32
N ASP A 251 -5.79 -22.59 1.47
CA ASP A 251 -4.35 -22.60 1.65
C ASP A 251 -3.86 -21.63 2.75
N TRP A 252 -4.41 -20.40 2.80
CA TRP A 252 -3.93 -19.35 3.72
C TRP A 252 -4.78 -19.16 4.96
N GLY A 253 -5.95 -19.79 5.04
CA GLY A 253 -6.83 -19.72 6.21
C GLY A 253 -7.49 -18.35 6.41
N PHE A 254 -7.80 -17.62 5.34
CA PHE A 254 -8.45 -16.31 5.43
C PHE A 254 -9.86 -16.43 6.00
N GLU A 255 -10.08 -15.79 7.13
CA GLU A 255 -11.36 -15.81 7.85
C GLU A 255 -12.20 -14.53 7.65
N GLY A 256 -11.64 -13.50 7.00
CA GLY A 256 -12.31 -12.24 6.68
C GLY A 256 -13.26 -12.33 5.48
N PHE A 257 -13.71 -11.19 5.01
CA PHE A 257 -14.62 -11.12 3.85
C PHE A 257 -13.90 -10.58 2.61
N VAL A 258 -14.41 -10.99 1.42
CA VAL A 258 -13.96 -10.51 0.13
C VAL A 258 -14.96 -9.49 -0.39
N GLN A 259 -14.47 -8.29 -0.71
CA GLN A 259 -15.23 -7.22 -1.35
C GLN A 259 -14.78 -7.08 -2.81
N SER A 260 -15.69 -6.75 -3.73
CA SER A 260 -15.28 -6.42 -5.09
C SER A 260 -14.61 -5.04 -5.15
N ASP A 261 -13.70 -4.82 -6.08
CA ASP A 261 -13.35 -3.47 -6.51
C ASP A 261 -14.60 -2.79 -7.12
N TRP A 262 -14.53 -1.48 -7.35
CA TRP A 262 -15.63 -0.61 -7.75
C TRP A 262 -16.22 -1.02 -9.12
N GLY A 263 -17.29 -1.85 -9.10
CA GLY A 263 -17.90 -2.41 -10.29
C GLY A 263 -17.15 -3.61 -10.88
N ALA A 264 -16.32 -4.31 -10.10
CA ALA A 264 -15.57 -5.48 -10.56
C ALA A 264 -16.35 -6.80 -10.48
N ALA A 265 -17.59 -6.79 -9.99
CA ALA A 265 -18.50 -7.94 -10.09
C ALA A 265 -19.07 -8.06 -11.51
N HIS A 266 -19.09 -9.27 -12.08
CA HIS A 266 -19.54 -9.50 -13.45
C HIS A 266 -20.71 -10.50 -13.54
N SER A 267 -21.00 -11.25 -12.47
CA SER A 267 -22.13 -12.17 -12.40
C SER A 267 -22.68 -12.34 -10.99
N THR A 268 -23.90 -12.88 -10.89
CA THR A 268 -24.53 -13.21 -9.61
C THR A 268 -24.06 -14.58 -9.10
N VAL A 269 -24.31 -15.63 -9.91
CA VAL A 269 -24.06 -17.01 -9.49
C VAL A 269 -22.56 -17.33 -9.46
N GLY A 270 -21.81 -16.87 -10.47
CA GLY A 270 -20.35 -17.08 -10.54
C GLY A 270 -19.62 -16.47 -9.35
N SER A 271 -19.83 -15.16 -9.11
CA SER A 271 -19.23 -14.44 -7.98
C SER A 271 -19.63 -15.03 -6.63
N ALA A 272 -20.92 -15.38 -6.45
CA ALA A 272 -21.39 -15.99 -5.20
C ALA A 272 -20.73 -17.34 -4.95
N ASN A 273 -20.65 -18.22 -5.94
CA ASN A 273 -20.06 -19.54 -5.80
C ASN A 273 -18.54 -19.49 -5.62
N ALA A 274 -17.87 -18.48 -6.21
CA ALA A 274 -16.44 -18.25 -6.01
C ALA A 274 -16.11 -17.71 -4.60
N GLY A 275 -17.06 -17.07 -3.89
CA GLY A 275 -16.83 -16.62 -2.51
C GLY A 275 -16.69 -15.12 -2.32
N MET A 276 -17.08 -14.29 -3.29
CA MET A 276 -17.18 -12.83 -3.12
C MET A 276 -18.32 -12.51 -2.15
N ASN A 277 -18.04 -11.76 -1.09
CA ASN A 277 -18.96 -11.51 0.04
C ASN A 277 -19.76 -10.22 -0.09
N LEU A 278 -19.18 -9.17 -0.67
CA LEU A 278 -19.77 -7.84 -0.75
C LEU A 278 -19.56 -7.23 -2.13
N GLU A 279 -20.64 -6.86 -2.80
CA GLU A 279 -20.59 -6.15 -4.09
C GLU A 279 -20.46 -4.63 -3.89
N MET A 280 -19.56 -4.00 -4.60
CA MET A 280 -19.53 -2.57 -4.90
C MET A 280 -19.91 -2.37 -6.37
N ILE A 281 -20.72 -1.45 -6.74
CA ILE A 281 -21.11 -0.10 -6.37
C ILE A 281 -22.51 -0.08 -5.68
N ASP A 282 -23.38 -0.93 -6.16
CA ASP A 282 -24.78 -1.06 -5.83
C ASP A 282 -25.20 -2.54 -5.88
N GLY A 283 -26.45 -2.86 -5.91
CA GLY A 283 -26.94 -4.24 -6.00
C GLY A 283 -27.16 -4.75 -7.42
N THR A 284 -26.38 -4.34 -8.41
CA THR A 284 -26.53 -4.76 -9.82
C THR A 284 -26.54 -6.29 -9.96
N TRP A 285 -25.68 -6.98 -9.20
CA TRP A 285 -25.54 -8.44 -9.21
C TRP A 285 -26.07 -9.09 -7.92
N TYR A 286 -25.84 -8.50 -6.75
CA TYR A 286 -26.19 -9.09 -5.45
C TYR A 286 -27.48 -8.52 -4.82
N GLY A 287 -28.18 -7.62 -5.53
CA GLY A 287 -29.49 -7.14 -5.16
C GLY A 287 -30.62 -8.07 -5.64
N GLU A 288 -31.55 -7.55 -6.44
CA GLU A 288 -32.73 -8.30 -6.91
C GLU A 288 -32.34 -9.56 -7.71
N LYS A 289 -31.26 -9.52 -8.52
CA LYS A 289 -30.79 -10.72 -9.25
C LYS A 289 -30.38 -11.86 -8.32
N MET A 290 -29.73 -11.54 -7.18
CA MET A 290 -29.37 -12.54 -6.17
C MET A 290 -30.64 -13.16 -5.55
N LYS A 291 -31.61 -12.33 -5.20
CA LYS A 291 -32.91 -12.82 -4.68
C LYS A 291 -33.58 -13.75 -5.66
N GLN A 292 -33.64 -13.39 -6.95
CA GLN A 292 -34.20 -14.23 -7.98
C GLN A 292 -33.42 -15.54 -8.17
N ALA A 293 -32.10 -15.50 -8.13
CA ALA A 293 -31.25 -16.68 -8.20
C ALA A 293 -31.51 -17.65 -7.03
N VAL A 294 -31.75 -17.13 -5.82
CA VAL A 294 -32.11 -17.94 -4.65
C VAL A 294 -33.49 -18.58 -4.84
N LEU A 295 -34.49 -17.79 -5.23
CA LEU A 295 -35.84 -18.29 -5.46
C LEU A 295 -35.91 -19.34 -6.59
N ALA A 296 -35.04 -19.24 -7.59
CA ALA A 296 -34.88 -20.20 -8.68
C ALA A 296 -33.99 -21.41 -8.31
N GLY A 297 -33.40 -21.47 -7.11
CA GLY A 297 -32.53 -22.55 -6.66
C GLY A 297 -31.14 -22.56 -7.34
N GLN A 298 -30.73 -21.47 -8.00
CA GLN A 298 -29.43 -21.35 -8.63
C GLN A 298 -28.34 -21.03 -7.62
N VAL A 299 -28.68 -20.34 -6.53
CA VAL A 299 -27.86 -20.10 -5.33
C VAL A 299 -28.68 -20.59 -4.14
N SER A 300 -28.09 -21.36 -3.25
CA SER A 300 -28.81 -21.80 -2.06
C SER A 300 -28.88 -20.67 -1.02
N GLU A 301 -29.92 -20.63 -0.19
CA GLU A 301 -29.98 -19.70 0.94
C GLU A 301 -28.83 -19.93 1.93
N GLN A 302 -28.40 -21.18 2.09
CA GLN A 302 -27.20 -21.52 2.86
C GLN A 302 -25.96 -20.81 2.29
N ARG A 303 -25.82 -20.75 0.95
CA ARG A 303 -24.69 -20.00 0.35
C ARG A 303 -24.75 -18.51 0.64
N VAL A 304 -25.95 -17.92 0.65
CA VAL A 304 -26.15 -16.52 1.07
C VAL A 304 -25.69 -16.33 2.53
N ASP A 305 -26.03 -17.28 3.41
CA ASP A 305 -25.55 -17.24 4.81
C ASP A 305 -24.03 -17.30 4.88
N GLU A 306 -23.40 -18.21 4.14
CA GLU A 306 -21.93 -18.34 4.06
C GLU A 306 -21.25 -17.08 3.52
N LEU A 307 -21.90 -16.31 2.64
CA LEU A 307 -21.37 -15.03 2.17
C LEU A 307 -21.43 -13.92 3.24
N LEU A 308 -22.42 -13.94 4.14
CA LEU A 308 -22.62 -12.94 5.18
C LEU A 308 -21.76 -13.19 6.43
N LEU A 309 -21.56 -14.45 6.78
CA LEU A 309 -20.86 -14.86 8.01
C LEU A 309 -19.50 -14.21 8.18
N PRO A 310 -18.57 -14.18 7.18
CA PRO A 310 -17.24 -13.61 7.36
C PRO A 310 -17.28 -12.13 7.70
N ARG A 311 -18.16 -11.33 7.09
CA ARG A 311 -18.26 -9.90 7.37
C ARG A 311 -18.79 -9.63 8.78
N PHE A 312 -19.88 -10.29 9.19
CA PHE A 312 -20.40 -10.10 10.55
C PHE A 312 -19.44 -10.63 11.62
N ARG A 313 -18.79 -11.78 11.36
CA ARG A 313 -17.72 -12.28 12.22
C ARG A 313 -16.63 -11.22 12.42
N THR A 314 -16.15 -10.63 11.31
CA THR A 314 -15.12 -9.59 11.36
C THR A 314 -15.62 -8.35 12.12
N MET A 315 -16.84 -7.89 11.88
CA MET A 315 -17.43 -6.76 12.63
C MET A 315 -17.49 -7.04 14.15
N PHE A 316 -17.86 -8.25 14.57
CA PHE A 316 -17.83 -8.64 15.98
C PHE A 316 -16.41 -8.73 16.54
N ALA A 317 -15.48 -9.35 15.80
CA ALA A 317 -14.08 -9.51 16.21
C ALA A 317 -13.37 -8.16 16.39
N PHE A 318 -13.70 -7.16 15.57
CA PHE A 318 -13.16 -5.79 15.66
C PHE A 318 -13.95 -4.89 16.61
N GLY A 319 -14.98 -5.43 17.31
CA GLY A 319 -15.81 -4.67 18.24
C GLY A 319 -16.68 -3.59 17.58
N GLN A 320 -16.81 -3.59 16.26
CA GLN A 320 -17.55 -2.56 15.52
C GLN A 320 -19.06 -2.69 15.66
N PHE A 321 -19.54 -3.88 15.99
CA PHE A 321 -20.95 -4.13 16.26
C PHE A 321 -21.35 -3.56 17.63
N ASP A 322 -20.53 -3.77 18.65
CA ASP A 322 -20.76 -3.32 20.02
C ASP A 322 -20.43 -1.83 20.22
N HIS A 323 -19.42 -1.36 19.49
CA HIS A 323 -18.91 0.01 19.53
C HIS A 323 -18.72 0.55 18.10
N PRO A 324 -19.81 0.85 17.38
CA PRO A 324 -19.72 1.38 16.01
C PRO A 324 -18.85 2.63 15.94
N PRO A 325 -18.11 2.87 14.83
CA PRO A 325 -17.38 4.09 14.63
C PRO A 325 -18.29 5.32 14.69
N VAL A 326 -17.84 6.38 15.36
CA VAL A 326 -18.57 7.64 15.50
C VAL A 326 -17.68 8.82 15.13
N LEU A 327 -18.28 9.88 14.58
CA LEU A 327 -17.57 11.07 14.19
C LEU A 327 -16.96 11.77 15.41
N THR A 328 -15.64 11.96 15.37
CA THR A 328 -14.88 12.68 16.40
C THR A 328 -13.87 13.62 15.74
N PRO A 329 -13.46 14.72 16.41
CA PRO A 329 -12.44 15.63 15.87
C PRO A 329 -11.08 14.93 15.67
N LEU A 330 -10.40 15.27 14.56
CA LEU A 330 -9.04 14.79 14.29
C LEU A 330 -8.02 15.60 15.10
N PRO A 331 -6.98 14.98 15.68
CA PRO A 331 -5.87 15.67 16.34
C PRO A 331 -4.84 16.18 15.30
N THR A 332 -5.26 17.13 14.46
CA THR A 332 -4.54 17.55 13.24
C THR A 332 -3.09 17.94 13.48
N ALA A 333 -2.76 18.68 14.53
CA ALA A 333 -1.38 19.07 14.83
C ALA A 333 -0.44 17.87 15.09
N ARG A 334 -0.95 16.81 15.73
CA ARG A 334 -0.19 15.57 15.95
C ARG A 334 -0.03 14.81 14.64
N HIS A 335 -1.05 14.79 13.82
CA HIS A 335 -1.03 14.10 12.53
C HIS A 335 -0.17 14.84 11.51
N ASP A 336 -0.14 16.18 11.52
CA ASP A 336 0.81 16.99 10.75
C ASP A 336 2.27 16.63 11.07
N ALA A 337 2.60 16.53 12.36
CA ALA A 337 3.93 16.15 12.78
C ALA A 337 4.31 14.73 12.32
N ALA A 338 3.36 13.80 12.37
CA ALA A 338 3.56 12.44 11.88
C ALA A 338 3.72 12.38 10.35
N ALA A 339 2.88 13.12 9.61
CA ALA A 339 2.97 13.22 8.15
C ALA A 339 4.34 13.75 7.72
N LYS A 340 4.86 14.79 8.42
CA LYS A 340 6.20 15.32 8.20
C LYS A 340 7.29 14.26 8.46
N ASP A 341 7.24 13.54 9.59
CA ASP A 341 8.23 12.49 9.95
C ASP A 341 8.24 11.36 8.91
N PHE A 342 7.06 10.91 8.45
CA PHE A 342 6.97 9.89 7.41
C PHE A 342 7.54 10.36 6.07
N ALA A 343 7.26 11.60 5.67
CA ALA A 343 7.80 12.18 4.44
C ALA A 343 9.33 12.29 4.49
N GLU A 344 9.88 12.81 5.59
CA GLU A 344 11.33 12.94 5.80
C GLU A 344 12.04 11.59 5.78
N ARG A 345 11.43 10.55 6.36
CA ARG A 345 11.98 9.18 6.40
C ARG A 345 11.90 8.47 5.05
N GLY A 346 10.95 8.85 4.20
CA GLY A 346 10.73 8.23 2.89
C GLY A 346 11.54 8.86 1.75
N MET A 347 12.14 10.03 1.94
CA MET A 347 12.93 10.70 0.90
C MET A 347 14.28 10.01 0.68
N VAL A 348 14.58 9.69 -0.60
CA VAL A 348 15.80 8.96 -0.99
C VAL A 348 16.82 9.93 -1.59
N LEU A 349 17.98 10.02 -0.99
CA LEU A 349 19.12 10.77 -1.55
C LEU A 349 19.76 9.92 -2.66
N LEU A 350 19.53 10.29 -3.93
CA LEU A 350 20.02 9.53 -5.08
C LEU A 350 21.47 9.86 -5.45
N ARG A 351 21.85 11.12 -5.30
CA ARG A 351 23.17 11.64 -5.64
C ARG A 351 23.55 12.79 -4.69
N ASN A 352 24.81 12.86 -4.27
CA ASN A 352 25.34 13.94 -3.44
C ASN A 352 26.85 14.09 -3.62
N GLU A 353 27.25 14.74 -4.70
CA GLU A 353 28.66 14.98 -5.00
C GLU A 353 29.20 16.12 -4.14
N HIS A 354 30.46 16.01 -3.79
CA HIS A 354 31.19 17.01 -2.98
C HIS A 354 30.51 17.34 -1.64
N ALA A 355 29.63 16.44 -1.13
CA ALA A 355 28.86 16.66 0.09
C ALA A 355 28.08 18.00 0.06
N GLN A 356 27.51 18.36 -1.09
CA GLN A 356 26.72 19.58 -1.26
C GLN A 356 25.51 19.62 -0.31
N LEU A 357 24.85 18.49 -0.10
CA LEU A 357 23.86 18.32 0.95
C LEU A 357 24.48 17.70 2.20
N PRO A 358 24.06 18.12 3.40
CA PRO A 358 23.02 19.09 3.66
C PRO A 358 23.48 20.53 3.43
N LEU A 359 22.54 21.39 3.03
CA LEU A 359 22.78 22.81 2.84
C LEU A 359 23.15 23.50 4.17
N SER A 360 24.01 24.50 4.08
CA SER A 360 24.36 25.34 5.25
C SER A 360 23.19 26.24 5.65
N SER A 361 22.89 26.32 6.95
CA SER A 361 21.93 27.30 7.47
C SER A 361 22.41 28.76 7.32
N ALA A 362 23.67 28.97 6.94
CA ALA A 362 24.25 30.29 6.65
C ALA A 362 24.04 30.73 5.18
N VAL A 363 23.36 29.93 4.35
CA VAL A 363 23.01 30.29 2.98
C VAL A 363 22.21 31.60 2.97
N ARG A 364 22.55 32.52 2.06
CA ARG A 364 21.95 33.85 2.00
C ARG A 364 20.92 34.02 0.88
N SER A 365 21.04 33.21 -0.18
CA SER A 365 20.09 33.27 -1.30
C SER A 365 19.84 31.89 -1.89
N ILE A 366 18.56 31.60 -2.15
CA ILE A 366 18.08 30.38 -2.77
C ILE A 366 17.15 30.72 -3.93
N ALA A 367 17.47 30.24 -5.12
CA ALA A 367 16.54 30.21 -6.23
C ALA A 367 15.70 28.92 -6.13
N LEU A 368 14.43 29.03 -5.79
CA LEU A 368 13.46 27.94 -5.76
C LEU A 368 12.73 27.91 -7.09
N ILE A 369 12.90 26.84 -7.88
CA ILE A 369 12.52 26.81 -9.29
C ILE A 369 11.69 25.58 -9.60
N GLY A 370 10.72 25.71 -10.51
CA GLY A 370 10.05 24.60 -11.15
C GLY A 370 8.56 24.46 -10.83
N PRO A 371 7.85 23.64 -11.63
CA PRO A 371 6.40 23.50 -11.52
C PRO A 371 5.94 22.88 -10.19
N PHE A 372 6.78 22.06 -9.56
CA PHE A 372 6.52 21.45 -8.26
C PHE A 372 7.07 22.25 -7.07
N ALA A 373 7.54 23.48 -7.31
CA ALA A 373 8.01 24.40 -6.29
C ALA A 373 6.91 25.32 -5.72
N THR A 374 5.74 25.39 -6.37
CA THR A 374 4.68 26.37 -6.07
C THR A 374 3.67 25.87 -5.04
N LYS A 375 3.31 24.60 -5.12
CA LYS A 375 2.30 23.96 -4.27
C LYS A 375 2.78 22.64 -3.70
N ALA A 376 2.26 22.28 -2.54
CA ALA A 376 2.50 20.98 -1.95
C ALA A 376 1.94 19.86 -2.84
N LYS A 377 2.72 18.80 -3.07
CA LYS A 377 2.30 17.60 -3.77
C LYS A 377 1.71 16.62 -2.77
N THR A 378 0.40 16.67 -2.60
CA THR A 378 -0.33 15.93 -1.55
C THR A 378 -0.57 14.46 -1.86
N GLY A 379 -0.48 14.05 -3.14
CA GLY A 379 -0.70 12.67 -3.58
C GLY A 379 -0.90 12.58 -5.09
N GLY A 380 -1.23 11.37 -5.56
CA GLY A 380 -1.71 11.15 -6.92
C GLY A 380 -3.21 11.35 -7.05
N GLY A 381 -3.74 11.17 -8.26
CA GLY A 381 -5.16 11.29 -8.55
C GLY A 381 -5.92 9.97 -8.42
N GLY A 382 -7.25 10.04 -8.40
CA GLY A 382 -8.13 8.87 -8.33
C GLY A 382 -8.61 8.55 -6.92
N SER A 383 -8.89 7.28 -6.66
CA SER A 383 -9.51 6.81 -5.41
C SER A 383 -8.61 6.97 -4.18
N SER A 384 -7.30 7.08 -4.34
CA SER A 384 -6.37 7.32 -3.23
C SER A 384 -6.09 8.80 -2.93
N ALA A 385 -6.73 9.74 -3.66
CA ALA A 385 -6.59 11.17 -3.41
C ALA A 385 -7.19 11.53 -2.04
N VAL A 386 -6.50 12.35 -1.25
CA VAL A 386 -6.95 12.81 0.07
C VAL A 386 -7.17 14.32 0.03
N ILE A 387 -8.29 14.81 0.56
CA ILE A 387 -8.49 16.24 0.81
C ILE A 387 -7.69 16.58 2.09
N PRO A 388 -6.60 17.36 1.99
CA PRO A 388 -5.75 17.60 3.14
C PRO A 388 -6.42 18.50 4.18
N THR A 389 -6.13 18.27 5.46
CA THR A 389 -6.56 19.15 6.56
C THR A 389 -5.81 20.48 6.55
N SER A 390 -4.57 20.48 6.06
CA SER A 390 -3.69 21.63 5.90
C SER A 390 -2.64 21.34 4.83
N THR A 391 -1.90 22.34 4.35
CA THR A 391 -0.73 22.14 3.49
C THR A 391 0.40 23.08 3.86
N VAL A 392 1.64 22.60 3.75
CA VAL A 392 2.84 23.42 3.78
C VAL A 392 3.49 23.38 2.40
N ASP A 393 3.30 24.45 1.63
CA ASP A 393 3.90 24.60 0.30
C ASP A 393 5.43 24.75 0.40
N PRO A 394 6.21 24.43 -0.66
CA PRO A 394 7.68 24.48 -0.64
C PRO A 394 8.29 25.83 -0.24
N LEU A 395 7.77 26.93 -0.80
CA LEU A 395 8.29 28.27 -0.49
C LEU A 395 8.13 28.66 0.99
N PRO A 396 6.94 28.55 1.62
CA PRO A 396 6.78 28.73 3.05
C PRO A 396 7.67 27.80 3.88
N GLY A 397 7.79 26.54 3.49
CA GLY A 397 8.60 25.55 4.20
C GLY A 397 10.09 25.94 4.23
N LEU A 398 10.66 26.32 3.08
CA LEU A 398 12.04 26.79 2.99
C LEU A 398 12.26 28.10 3.77
N ARG A 399 11.36 29.09 3.62
CA ARG A 399 11.46 30.37 4.36
C ARG A 399 11.38 30.19 5.86
N ALA A 400 10.54 29.28 6.32
CA ALA A 400 10.46 28.96 7.76
C ALA A 400 11.76 28.33 8.27
N ARG A 401 12.43 27.49 7.45
CA ARG A 401 13.68 26.82 7.85
C ARG A 401 14.89 27.74 7.80
N VAL A 402 14.95 28.69 6.87
CA VAL A 402 16.06 29.65 6.72
C VAL A 402 15.53 31.10 6.63
N PRO A 403 15.02 31.64 7.73
CA PRO A 403 14.37 32.97 7.73
C PRO A 403 15.31 34.10 7.35
N GLY A 404 16.64 33.89 7.43
CA GLY A 404 17.67 34.87 7.05
C GLY A 404 18.05 34.85 5.56
N ALA A 405 17.60 33.85 4.80
CA ALA A 405 17.90 33.72 3.39
C ALA A 405 16.84 34.40 2.50
N ALA A 406 17.28 35.02 1.41
CA ALA A 406 16.40 35.46 0.34
C ALA A 406 15.99 34.25 -0.50
N VAL A 407 14.74 33.78 -0.38
CA VAL A 407 14.21 32.69 -1.19
C VAL A 407 13.30 33.28 -2.27
N THR A 408 13.75 33.17 -3.52
CA THR A 408 13.01 33.68 -4.70
C THR A 408 12.46 32.51 -5.50
N LEU A 409 11.14 32.57 -5.81
CA LEU A 409 10.42 31.52 -6.55
C LEU A 409 10.34 31.88 -8.04
N ASP A 410 10.61 30.89 -8.89
CA ASP A 410 10.28 30.87 -10.32
C ASP A 410 9.52 29.57 -10.65
N ASP A 411 8.44 29.67 -11.43
CA ASP A 411 7.61 28.51 -11.77
C ASP A 411 8.24 27.54 -12.79
N GLY A 412 9.40 27.91 -13.35
CA GLY A 412 10.14 27.10 -14.33
C GLY A 412 9.52 27.06 -15.72
N SER A 413 8.52 27.87 -16.01
CA SER A 413 7.87 27.91 -17.32
C SER A 413 8.80 28.39 -18.43
N ASP A 414 9.79 29.25 -18.09
CA ASP A 414 10.85 29.73 -18.99
C ASP A 414 12.23 29.31 -18.45
N PRO A 415 12.89 28.32 -19.08
CA PRO A 415 14.21 27.87 -18.66
C PRO A 415 15.31 28.96 -18.69
N ALA A 416 15.23 29.95 -19.59
CA ALA A 416 16.23 31.00 -19.66
C ALA A 416 16.09 31.98 -18.47
N ARG A 417 14.86 32.35 -18.12
CA ARG A 417 14.55 33.19 -16.93
C ARG A 417 14.98 32.46 -15.65
N ALA A 418 14.64 31.17 -15.55
CA ALA A 418 15.02 30.34 -14.42
C ALA A 418 16.53 30.21 -14.26
N ALA A 419 17.27 30.01 -15.36
CA ALA A 419 18.73 29.96 -15.37
C ALA A 419 19.35 31.29 -14.93
N ALA A 420 18.80 32.43 -15.38
CA ALA A 420 19.25 33.75 -14.95
C ALA A 420 19.05 33.99 -13.45
N LEU A 421 17.90 33.56 -12.90
CA LEU A 421 17.64 33.58 -11.45
C LEU A 421 18.63 32.69 -10.69
N ALA A 422 18.87 31.48 -11.19
CA ALA A 422 19.80 30.53 -10.58
C ALA A 422 21.24 31.06 -10.55
N ALA A 423 21.71 31.71 -11.62
CA ALA A 423 23.04 32.31 -11.70
C ALA A 423 23.30 33.38 -10.63
N GLY A 424 22.25 34.07 -10.15
CA GLY A 424 22.30 35.10 -9.10
C GLY A 424 22.18 34.56 -7.66
N ALA A 425 21.94 33.27 -7.47
CA ALA A 425 21.72 32.66 -6.15
C ALA A 425 22.92 31.82 -5.69
N GLU A 426 23.12 31.71 -4.37
CA GLU A 426 24.13 30.80 -3.81
C GLU A 426 23.78 29.33 -4.08
N VAL A 427 22.50 28.99 -4.05
CA VAL A 427 21.98 27.64 -4.31
C VAL A 427 20.74 27.72 -5.20
N ALA A 428 20.64 26.83 -6.16
CA ALA A 428 19.41 26.59 -6.93
C ALA A 428 18.76 25.27 -6.48
N VAL A 429 17.49 25.34 -6.07
CA VAL A 429 16.68 24.16 -5.76
C VAL A 429 15.60 24.03 -6.84
N VAL A 430 15.75 23.01 -7.69
CA VAL A 430 14.81 22.76 -8.81
C VAL A 430 13.88 21.62 -8.41
N MET A 431 12.57 21.89 -8.42
CA MET A 431 11.54 20.89 -8.09
C MET A 431 10.78 20.48 -9.35
N VAL A 432 11.00 19.25 -9.75
CA VAL A 432 10.39 18.59 -10.92
C VAL A 432 9.61 17.36 -10.49
N GLY A 433 8.77 16.81 -11.38
CA GLY A 433 8.00 15.63 -11.03
C GLY A 433 6.95 15.26 -12.08
N ASP A 434 6.04 14.37 -11.67
CA ASP A 434 4.93 13.90 -12.48
C ASP A 434 3.58 13.99 -11.75
N ASN A 435 2.50 13.62 -12.46
CA ASN A 435 1.15 13.57 -11.92
C ASN A 435 0.51 12.23 -12.30
N GLU A 436 0.87 11.19 -11.56
CA GLU A 436 0.21 9.89 -11.70
C GLU A 436 -1.23 9.92 -11.21
N THR A 437 -2.08 9.13 -11.84
CA THR A 437 -3.49 9.02 -11.49
C THR A 437 -4.04 7.64 -11.82
N GLU A 438 -4.93 7.17 -10.99
CA GLU A 438 -5.79 6.03 -11.31
C GLU A 438 -6.53 6.23 -12.64
N GLY A 439 -6.75 5.14 -13.38
CA GLY A 439 -7.44 5.09 -14.66
C GLY A 439 -6.58 5.44 -15.88
N LYS A 440 -5.29 5.78 -15.70
CA LYS A 440 -4.44 6.19 -16.81
C LYS A 440 -2.97 5.84 -16.57
N ASP A 441 -2.44 4.91 -17.37
CA ASP A 441 -1.00 4.65 -17.42
C ASP A 441 -0.23 5.78 -18.08
N ARG A 442 1.04 5.97 -17.68
CA ARG A 442 1.94 6.95 -18.30
C ARG A 442 2.40 6.46 -19.69
N PRO A 443 2.42 7.33 -20.71
CA PRO A 443 2.92 6.96 -22.04
C PRO A 443 4.43 6.73 -22.05
N SER A 444 5.17 7.39 -21.16
CA SER A 444 6.61 7.35 -20.98
C SER A 444 6.96 7.65 -19.53
N LEU A 445 8.17 7.27 -19.11
CA LEU A 445 8.76 7.67 -17.83
C LEU A 445 9.44 9.06 -17.90
N ALA A 446 9.50 9.70 -19.06
CA ALA A 446 10.04 11.06 -19.19
C ALA A 446 9.19 12.07 -18.42
N LEU A 447 9.83 13.08 -17.86
CA LEU A 447 9.16 14.21 -17.25
C LEU A 447 8.36 14.99 -18.30
N GLU A 448 7.14 15.39 -17.96
CA GLU A 448 6.27 16.12 -18.88
C GLU A 448 6.75 17.56 -19.14
N GLY A 449 6.47 18.07 -20.36
CA GLY A 449 6.74 19.44 -20.73
C GLY A 449 8.22 19.75 -20.90
N ASN A 450 8.66 20.90 -20.35
CA ASN A 450 10.03 21.40 -20.49
C ASN A 450 10.94 21.08 -19.30
N GLN A 451 10.54 20.19 -18.39
CA GLN A 451 11.23 19.98 -17.12
C GLN A 451 12.69 19.53 -17.29
N ASP A 452 12.98 18.63 -18.25
CA ASP A 452 14.36 18.21 -18.52
C ASP A 452 15.23 19.37 -19.02
N ALA A 453 14.71 20.20 -19.91
CA ALA A 453 15.40 21.39 -20.42
C ALA A 453 15.59 22.44 -19.29
N LEU A 454 14.61 22.58 -18.40
CA LEU A 454 14.69 23.46 -17.24
C LEU A 454 15.86 23.03 -16.31
N VAL A 455 15.91 21.74 -15.95
CA VAL A 455 17.00 21.22 -15.09
C VAL A 455 18.35 21.43 -15.76
N ALA A 456 18.48 21.12 -17.07
CA ALA A 456 19.74 21.29 -17.80
C ALA A 456 20.19 22.76 -17.83
N ALA A 457 19.28 23.70 -18.09
CA ALA A 457 19.58 25.14 -18.12
C ALA A 457 20.02 25.67 -16.75
N VAL A 458 19.32 25.29 -15.67
CA VAL A 458 19.64 25.71 -14.31
C VAL A 458 20.95 25.11 -13.83
N ALA A 459 21.20 23.82 -14.08
CA ALA A 459 22.45 23.15 -13.69
C ALA A 459 23.68 23.74 -14.43
N ALA A 460 23.52 24.15 -15.68
CA ALA A 460 24.56 24.85 -16.42
C ALA A 460 24.86 26.26 -15.87
N ALA A 461 23.85 26.92 -15.29
CA ALA A 461 23.96 28.29 -14.77
C ALA A 461 24.45 28.34 -13.31
N ASN A 462 24.19 27.30 -12.50
CA ASN A 462 24.58 27.26 -11.10
C ASN A 462 25.14 25.88 -10.72
N PRO A 463 26.45 25.77 -10.37
CA PRO A 463 27.07 24.49 -9.99
C PRO A 463 26.57 23.96 -8.64
N HIS A 464 25.85 24.78 -7.86
CA HIS A 464 25.23 24.36 -6.60
C HIS A 464 23.75 24.05 -6.77
N THR A 465 23.40 23.41 -7.89
CA THR A 465 22.03 22.98 -8.17
C THR A 465 21.70 21.69 -7.41
N VAL A 466 20.56 21.71 -6.73
CA VAL A 466 19.91 20.54 -6.11
C VAL A 466 18.61 20.28 -6.85
N VAL A 467 18.40 19.07 -7.34
CA VAL A 467 17.13 18.66 -7.92
C VAL A 467 16.32 17.83 -6.92
N VAL A 468 15.10 18.26 -6.66
CA VAL A 468 14.11 17.51 -5.86
C VAL A 468 13.06 16.95 -6.82
N VAL A 469 12.98 15.63 -6.90
CA VAL A 469 12.04 14.93 -7.78
C VAL A 469 10.81 14.53 -6.98
N LYS A 470 9.63 15.01 -7.41
CA LYS A 470 8.33 14.70 -6.82
C LYS A 470 7.53 13.83 -7.77
N SER A 471 7.85 12.54 -7.82
CA SER A 471 7.19 11.57 -8.70
C SER A 471 6.56 10.43 -7.93
N GLY A 472 5.49 9.85 -8.49
CA GLY A 472 4.81 8.70 -7.91
C GLY A 472 5.58 7.40 -8.09
N GLY A 473 6.34 7.29 -9.19
CA GLY A 473 7.17 6.17 -9.55
C GLY A 473 8.50 6.61 -10.17
N PRO A 474 9.22 5.73 -10.87
CA PRO A 474 10.45 6.06 -11.58
C PRO A 474 10.20 7.09 -12.67
N VAL A 475 11.16 7.98 -12.87
CA VAL A 475 11.22 8.92 -13.99
C VAL A 475 12.60 8.87 -14.65
N LEU A 476 12.66 9.19 -15.94
CA LEU A 476 13.92 9.35 -16.65
C LEU A 476 14.58 10.66 -16.21
N MET A 477 15.90 10.62 -16.04
CA MET A 477 16.71 11.77 -15.63
C MET A 477 17.92 11.91 -16.55
N PRO A 478 17.75 12.36 -17.82
CA PRO A 478 18.86 12.47 -18.78
C PRO A 478 19.96 13.44 -18.31
N TRP A 479 19.63 14.32 -17.41
CA TRP A 479 20.49 15.33 -16.79
C TRP A 479 21.18 14.84 -15.51
N ALA A 480 20.93 13.61 -15.03
CA ALA A 480 21.41 13.13 -13.72
C ALA A 480 22.94 13.24 -13.56
N ALA A 481 23.71 13.03 -14.64
CA ALA A 481 25.17 13.11 -14.59
C ALA A 481 25.70 14.55 -14.41
N SER A 482 24.93 15.58 -14.77
CA SER A 482 25.31 16.99 -14.66
C SER A 482 24.83 17.69 -13.40
N VAL A 483 23.99 17.01 -12.59
CA VAL A 483 23.44 17.57 -11.34
C VAL A 483 24.15 16.96 -10.14
N PRO A 484 24.81 17.77 -9.29
CA PRO A 484 25.60 17.23 -8.18
C PRO A 484 24.75 16.60 -7.07
N SER A 485 23.50 17.05 -6.86
CA SER A 485 22.65 16.52 -5.81
C SER A 485 21.23 16.29 -6.29
N ILE A 486 20.71 15.06 -6.08
CA ILE A 486 19.37 14.65 -6.47
C ILE A 486 18.68 13.98 -5.27
N LEU A 487 17.53 14.52 -4.89
CA LEU A 487 16.67 14.00 -3.83
C LEU A 487 15.34 13.53 -4.44
N GLN A 488 15.02 12.24 -4.34
CA GLN A 488 13.70 11.69 -4.64
C GLN A 488 12.80 11.90 -3.42
N ALA A 489 11.80 12.75 -3.54
CA ALA A 489 10.88 13.08 -2.46
C ALA A 489 9.54 12.35 -2.57
N TRP A 490 9.30 11.61 -3.66
CA TRP A 490 8.01 10.99 -4.00
C TRP A 490 6.88 12.03 -4.02
N TYR A 491 5.65 11.67 -3.62
CA TYR A 491 4.62 12.64 -3.26
C TYR A 491 4.64 12.82 -1.75
N PRO A 492 5.16 13.96 -1.23
CA PRO A 492 5.47 14.10 0.20
C PRO A 492 4.25 14.31 1.11
N GLY A 493 3.05 14.43 0.54
CA GLY A 493 1.85 14.68 1.33
C GLY A 493 1.70 16.13 1.78
N GLN A 494 0.82 16.35 2.76
CA GLN A 494 0.44 17.71 3.16
C GLN A 494 1.56 18.54 3.80
N GLN A 495 2.63 17.91 4.31
CA GLN A 495 3.77 18.58 4.94
C GLN A 495 4.99 18.72 4.00
N ASP A 496 4.77 18.69 2.69
CA ASP A 496 5.76 18.73 1.61
C ASP A 496 6.91 19.73 1.86
N GLY A 497 6.58 21.02 1.95
CA GLY A 497 7.59 22.06 2.07
C GLY A 497 8.41 21.97 3.35
N ALA A 498 7.80 21.60 4.47
CA ALA A 498 8.47 21.44 5.74
C ALA A 498 9.38 20.20 5.75
N ALA A 499 8.94 19.08 5.18
CA ALA A 499 9.70 17.85 5.12
C ALA A 499 10.91 17.97 4.16
N VAL A 500 10.68 18.50 2.94
CA VAL A 500 11.77 18.73 1.97
C VAL A 500 12.82 19.66 2.58
N ALA A 501 12.41 20.76 3.21
CA ALA A 501 13.36 21.68 3.87
C ALA A 501 14.15 20.96 4.98
N GLY A 502 13.51 20.15 5.82
CA GLY A 502 14.17 19.39 6.89
C GLY A 502 15.27 18.48 6.36
N VAL A 503 15.02 17.76 5.28
CA VAL A 503 16.02 16.90 4.63
C VAL A 503 17.13 17.74 3.98
N LEU A 504 16.80 18.76 3.19
CA LEU A 504 17.80 19.59 2.51
C LEU A 504 18.79 20.25 3.46
N PHE A 505 18.35 20.64 4.66
CA PHE A 505 19.20 21.29 5.67
C PHE A 505 19.75 20.34 6.74
N GLY A 506 19.49 19.04 6.61
CA GLY A 506 20.08 18.02 7.47
C GLY A 506 19.51 17.96 8.88
N ASP A 507 18.29 18.45 9.09
CA ASP A 507 17.51 18.21 10.32
C ASP A 507 17.24 16.71 10.46
N VAL A 508 17.07 16.03 9.31
CA VAL A 508 17.02 14.58 9.19
C VAL A 508 18.13 14.12 8.22
N ASN A 509 18.88 13.10 8.62
CA ASN A 509 19.84 12.46 7.73
C ASN A 509 19.12 11.38 6.90
N PRO A 510 19.09 11.47 5.55
CA PRO A 510 18.45 10.48 4.70
C PRO A 510 18.94 9.05 4.99
N SER A 511 18.03 8.11 4.98
CA SER A 511 18.33 6.69 5.16
C SER A 511 17.43 5.79 4.32
N ALA A 512 16.51 6.41 3.56
CA ALA A 512 15.57 5.71 2.69
C ALA A 512 16.30 5.06 1.50
N LYS A 513 15.70 4.00 0.97
CA LYS A 513 16.19 3.21 -0.15
C LYS A 513 15.12 3.10 -1.23
N LEU A 514 15.50 3.04 -2.49
CA LEU A 514 14.55 2.89 -3.59
C LEU A 514 13.83 1.52 -3.52
N PRO A 515 12.51 1.48 -3.42
CA PRO A 515 11.74 0.23 -3.45
C PRO A 515 11.41 -0.21 -4.89
N ILE A 516 11.90 0.55 -5.87
CA ILE A 516 11.72 0.33 -7.30
C ILE A 516 12.95 0.80 -8.07
N THR A 517 13.31 0.07 -9.11
CA THR A 517 14.45 0.38 -9.98
C THR A 517 14.14 1.58 -10.89
N PHE A 518 15.07 2.52 -11.01
CA PHE A 518 14.98 3.65 -11.94
C PHE A 518 15.75 3.30 -13.23
N PRO A 519 15.07 3.16 -14.38
CA PRO A 519 15.70 2.87 -15.66
C PRO A 519 16.41 4.10 -16.24
N ALA A 520 17.36 3.87 -17.15
CA ALA A 520 18.01 4.94 -17.90
C ALA A 520 17.19 5.38 -19.13
N ALA A 521 16.35 4.50 -19.67
CA ALA A 521 15.48 4.75 -20.82
C ALA A 521 14.19 3.92 -20.72
N ASP A 522 13.11 4.35 -21.37
CA ASP A 522 11.83 3.60 -21.42
C ASP A 522 12.00 2.17 -21.93
N ALA A 523 12.91 1.95 -22.89
CA ALA A 523 13.18 0.63 -23.43
C ALA A 523 13.93 -0.30 -22.45
N ASP A 524 14.49 0.23 -21.38
CA ASP A 524 15.21 -0.51 -20.34
C ASP A 524 14.28 -0.88 -19.17
N THR A 525 13.10 -1.39 -19.48
CA THR A 525 12.12 -1.84 -18.47
C THR A 525 11.68 -3.26 -18.80
N PRO A 526 11.33 -4.09 -17.79
CA PRO A 526 10.59 -5.32 -18.03
C PRO A 526 9.23 -5.01 -18.64
N ALA A 527 8.56 -6.02 -19.21
CA ALA A 527 7.24 -5.85 -19.83
C ALA A 527 7.20 -4.72 -20.89
N ASN A 528 8.19 -4.69 -21.79
CA ASN A 528 8.39 -3.62 -22.77
C ASN A 528 7.88 -3.93 -24.18
N THR A 529 7.29 -5.10 -24.42
CA THR A 529 6.63 -5.44 -25.70
C THR A 529 5.14 -5.14 -25.63
N ALA A 530 4.51 -4.87 -26.78
CA ALA A 530 3.08 -4.62 -26.84
C ALA A 530 2.22 -5.79 -26.30
N ALA A 531 2.70 -7.04 -26.47
CA ALA A 531 2.01 -8.20 -25.91
C ALA A 531 2.05 -8.25 -24.37
N GLN A 532 3.16 -7.77 -23.77
CA GLN A 532 3.31 -7.72 -22.32
C GLN A 532 2.57 -6.52 -21.72
N PHE A 533 2.69 -5.35 -22.33
CA PHE A 533 2.03 -4.10 -21.91
C PHE A 533 1.87 -3.15 -23.11
N PRO A 534 0.66 -2.59 -23.36
CA PRO A 534 -0.57 -2.72 -22.58
C PRO A 534 -1.36 -4.01 -22.87
N GLY A 535 -0.86 -4.92 -23.65
CA GLY A 535 -1.54 -6.11 -24.14
C GLY A 535 -2.05 -5.96 -25.58
N VAL A 536 -2.36 -7.08 -26.22
CA VAL A 536 -2.87 -7.16 -27.60
C VAL A 536 -4.20 -7.92 -27.59
N ASN A 537 -5.21 -7.39 -28.25
CA ASN A 537 -6.55 -7.99 -28.33
C ASN A 537 -7.17 -8.31 -26.96
N GLY A 538 -6.92 -7.48 -25.95
CA GLY A 538 -7.46 -7.65 -24.61
C GLY A 538 -6.74 -8.71 -23.76
N VAL A 539 -5.53 -9.12 -24.17
CA VAL A 539 -4.67 -10.06 -23.44
C VAL A 539 -3.33 -9.43 -23.16
N ALA A 540 -2.86 -9.52 -21.92
CA ALA A 540 -1.51 -9.15 -21.49
C ALA A 540 -0.72 -10.42 -21.14
N GLU A 541 0.36 -10.69 -21.89
CA GLU A 541 1.22 -11.85 -21.68
C GLU A 541 2.30 -11.54 -20.64
N TYR A 542 2.28 -12.23 -19.50
CA TYR A 542 3.31 -12.08 -18.45
C TYR A 542 4.53 -12.95 -18.75
N SER A 543 4.99 -12.89 -20.02
CA SER A 543 6.06 -13.74 -20.55
C SER A 543 7.45 -13.44 -20.00
N GLU A 544 7.63 -12.35 -19.28
CA GLU A 544 8.83 -12.07 -18.50
C GLU A 544 8.98 -12.99 -17.28
N GLY A 545 7.90 -13.66 -16.86
CA GLY A 545 7.89 -14.58 -15.74
C GLY A 545 8.37 -13.92 -14.45
N LEU A 546 9.32 -14.53 -13.75
CA LEU A 546 9.88 -14.03 -12.49
C LEU A 546 10.75 -12.76 -12.65
N GLN A 547 11.01 -12.31 -13.88
CA GLN A 547 11.91 -11.20 -14.17
C GLN A 547 11.17 -9.86 -14.14
N VAL A 548 10.84 -9.35 -12.96
CA VAL A 548 10.26 -8.03 -12.72
C VAL A 548 11.25 -7.17 -11.94
N GLY A 549 11.30 -5.86 -12.22
CA GLY A 549 12.14 -4.92 -11.52
C GLY A 549 13.63 -5.28 -11.58
N TYR A 550 14.35 -5.15 -10.47
CA TYR A 550 15.79 -5.43 -10.39
C TYR A 550 16.16 -6.86 -10.83
N ARG A 551 15.23 -7.83 -10.68
CA ARG A 551 15.45 -9.22 -11.12
C ARG A 551 15.68 -9.28 -12.63
N TRP A 552 14.93 -8.49 -13.40
CA TRP A 552 15.10 -8.37 -14.84
C TRP A 552 16.43 -7.69 -15.21
N PHE A 553 16.76 -6.56 -14.56
CA PHE A 553 18.03 -5.88 -14.80
C PHE A 553 19.24 -6.78 -14.52
N ASP A 554 19.16 -7.60 -13.45
CA ASP A 554 20.22 -8.55 -13.11
C ASP A 554 20.30 -9.70 -14.13
N ALA A 555 19.18 -10.27 -14.52
CA ALA A 555 19.12 -11.38 -15.48
C ALA A 555 19.59 -10.95 -16.88
N GLN A 556 19.28 -9.71 -17.31
CA GLN A 556 19.68 -9.16 -18.59
C GLN A 556 21.09 -8.52 -18.58
N GLY A 557 21.75 -8.47 -17.42
CA GLY A 557 23.06 -7.81 -17.30
C GLY A 557 23.04 -6.30 -17.59
N ARG A 558 21.86 -5.65 -17.47
CA ARG A 558 21.69 -4.22 -17.73
C ARG A 558 21.95 -3.39 -16.48
N ALA A 559 22.57 -2.22 -16.65
CA ALA A 559 22.76 -1.26 -15.57
C ALA A 559 21.56 -0.30 -15.53
N PRO A 560 20.81 -0.21 -14.41
CA PRO A 560 19.81 0.84 -14.24
C PRO A 560 20.48 2.19 -13.95
N LEU A 561 19.73 3.29 -14.08
CA LEU A 561 20.19 4.60 -13.63
C LEU A 561 20.42 4.60 -12.10
N PHE A 562 19.41 4.12 -11.33
CA PHE A 562 19.55 3.85 -9.90
C PHE A 562 18.93 2.48 -9.60
N PRO A 563 19.68 1.57 -8.96
CA PRO A 563 19.18 0.22 -8.68
C PRO A 563 18.20 0.18 -7.52
N PHE A 564 17.39 -0.88 -7.46
CA PHE A 564 16.60 -1.22 -6.29
C PHE A 564 17.48 -1.26 -5.01
N GLY A 565 16.96 -0.70 -3.92
CA GLY A 565 17.67 -0.61 -2.65
C GLY A 565 18.68 0.54 -2.58
N HIS A 566 18.92 1.30 -3.65
CA HIS A 566 19.85 2.43 -3.65
C HIS A 566 19.29 3.59 -2.82
N GLY A 567 20.21 4.24 -2.09
CA GLY A 567 19.95 5.47 -1.34
C GLY A 567 21.17 5.83 -0.50
N LEU A 568 21.56 7.09 -0.58
CA LEU A 568 22.72 7.66 0.12
C LEU A 568 22.33 8.24 1.48
N SER A 569 23.34 8.55 2.27
CA SER A 569 23.22 9.22 3.57
C SER A 569 24.21 10.39 3.64
N TYR A 570 24.01 11.32 4.57
CA TYR A 570 25.00 12.34 4.90
C TYR A 570 26.17 11.80 5.75
N THR A 571 26.23 10.48 5.92
CA THR A 571 27.33 9.75 6.55
C THR A 571 27.66 8.51 5.70
N THR A 572 28.67 7.74 6.11
CA THR A 572 29.09 6.54 5.39
C THR A 572 29.05 5.32 6.29
N PHE A 573 28.81 4.14 5.69
CA PHE A 573 28.74 2.88 6.41
C PHE A 573 29.65 1.83 5.80
N ALA A 574 30.09 0.87 6.61
CA ALA A 574 30.86 -0.28 6.19
C ALA A 574 30.23 -1.57 6.70
N PHE A 575 30.23 -2.59 5.84
CA PHE A 575 29.74 -3.93 6.14
C PHE A 575 30.93 -4.88 6.33
N SER A 576 30.84 -5.79 7.32
CA SER A 576 31.92 -6.73 7.59
C SER A 576 31.44 -8.00 8.32
N GLY A 577 32.26 -9.05 8.30
CA GLY A 577 32.12 -10.22 9.16
C GLY A 577 30.89 -11.09 8.87
N LEU A 578 30.48 -11.25 7.60
CA LEU A 578 29.38 -12.13 7.24
C LEU A 578 29.67 -13.59 7.63
N SER A 579 28.76 -14.17 8.39
CA SER A 579 28.73 -15.58 8.76
C SER A 579 27.34 -16.14 8.52
N VAL A 580 27.24 -17.21 7.77
CA VAL A 580 25.97 -17.89 7.48
C VAL A 580 25.99 -19.29 8.10
N ARG A 581 24.94 -19.64 8.83
CA ARG A 581 24.81 -20.95 9.48
C ARG A 581 23.43 -21.53 9.17
N THR A 582 23.39 -22.81 8.80
CA THR A 582 22.15 -23.57 8.69
C THR A 582 21.53 -23.74 10.08
N THR A 583 20.23 -23.58 10.21
CA THR A 583 19.45 -23.71 11.45
C THR A 583 18.17 -24.49 11.14
N GLY A 584 18.20 -25.81 11.45
CA GLY A 584 17.10 -26.71 11.06
C GLY A 584 16.89 -26.71 9.55
N ASP A 585 15.69 -26.34 9.10
CA ASP A 585 15.29 -26.21 7.69
C ASP A 585 15.48 -24.79 7.13
N GLY A 586 16.02 -23.87 7.92
CA GLY A 586 16.34 -22.47 7.56
C GLY A 586 17.83 -22.16 7.61
N ALA A 587 18.16 -20.88 7.66
CA ALA A 587 19.51 -20.38 7.91
C ALA A 587 19.49 -19.05 8.67
N THR A 588 20.62 -18.71 9.27
CA THR A 588 20.83 -17.42 9.92
C THR A 588 22.10 -16.78 9.38
N ALA A 589 21.97 -15.57 8.84
CA ALA A 589 23.07 -14.71 8.43
C ALA A 589 23.34 -13.67 9.51
N THR A 590 24.60 -13.51 9.92
CA THR A 590 25.04 -12.47 10.86
C THR A 590 26.20 -11.69 10.26
N PHE A 591 26.18 -10.37 10.43
CA PHE A 591 27.22 -9.45 9.95
C PHE A 591 27.25 -8.20 10.80
N THR A 592 28.20 -7.31 10.56
CA THR A 592 28.35 -6.05 11.30
C THR A 592 28.21 -4.87 10.33
N VAL A 593 27.40 -3.88 10.71
CA VAL A 593 27.32 -2.57 10.07
C VAL A 593 28.00 -1.55 10.99
N ARG A 594 28.86 -0.71 10.44
CA ARG A 594 29.56 0.36 11.16
C ARG A 594 29.35 1.71 10.47
N ASN A 595 29.03 2.75 11.23
CA ASN A 595 29.08 4.11 10.74
C ASN A 595 30.54 4.57 10.71
N THR A 596 31.07 4.82 9.51
CA THR A 596 32.46 5.23 9.28
C THR A 596 32.62 6.73 9.08
N GLY A 597 31.52 7.48 9.00
CA GLY A 597 31.56 8.93 8.83
C GLY A 597 31.45 9.70 10.15
N HIS A 598 31.17 10.99 10.05
CA HIS A 598 31.22 11.94 11.16
C HIS A 598 29.86 12.40 11.67
N ARG A 599 28.77 11.90 11.10
CA ARG A 599 27.40 12.25 11.46
C ARG A 599 26.62 10.99 11.87
N ALA A 600 25.74 11.11 12.86
CA ALA A 600 24.80 10.04 13.15
C ALA A 600 23.87 9.80 11.96
N GLY A 601 23.54 8.55 11.68
CA GLY A 601 22.67 8.17 10.58
C GLY A 601 22.16 6.75 10.71
N ALA A 602 21.26 6.38 9.81
CA ALA A 602 20.79 5.01 9.73
C ALA A 602 21.12 4.39 8.36
N GLU A 603 21.32 3.09 8.35
CA GLU A 603 21.56 2.28 7.15
C GLU A 603 20.54 1.15 7.10
N VAL A 604 20.11 0.80 5.88
CA VAL A 604 19.29 -0.38 5.63
C VAL A 604 20.17 -1.47 5.04
N ALA A 605 20.52 -2.43 5.87
CA ALA A 605 21.22 -3.62 5.45
C ALA A 605 20.23 -4.56 4.73
N GLN A 606 20.55 -4.96 3.51
CA GLN A 606 19.73 -5.81 2.64
C GLN A 606 20.44 -7.15 2.42
N LEU A 607 19.68 -8.25 2.55
CA LEU A 607 20.17 -9.59 2.29
C LEU A 607 19.47 -10.16 1.05
N TYR A 608 20.27 -10.59 0.10
CA TYR A 608 19.82 -11.25 -1.11
C TYR A 608 20.27 -12.70 -1.16
N LEU A 609 19.41 -13.55 -1.71
CA LEU A 609 19.67 -14.97 -1.91
C LEU A 609 19.75 -15.30 -3.40
N GLY A 610 20.89 -15.84 -3.84
CA GLY A 610 21.06 -16.45 -5.15
C GLY A 610 20.83 -17.95 -5.06
N PHE A 611 20.01 -18.47 -5.96
CA PHE A 611 19.68 -19.89 -6.04
C PHE A 611 20.67 -20.64 -6.94
N PRO A 612 20.75 -21.99 -6.82
CA PRO A 612 21.42 -22.82 -7.82
C PRO A 612 20.80 -22.58 -9.20
N SER A 613 21.60 -22.52 -10.27
CA SER A 613 21.11 -22.24 -11.63
C SER A 613 20.03 -23.20 -12.13
N ALA A 614 20.06 -24.47 -11.66
CA ALA A 614 19.05 -25.47 -12.00
C ALA A 614 17.64 -25.14 -11.44
N ALA A 615 17.53 -24.21 -10.48
CA ALA A 615 16.24 -23.79 -9.94
C ALA A 615 15.44 -22.88 -10.90
N GLY A 616 16.11 -22.28 -11.91
CA GLY A 616 15.45 -21.37 -12.85
C GLY A 616 15.01 -20.04 -12.23
N GLU A 617 15.63 -19.65 -11.11
CA GLU A 617 15.36 -18.41 -10.39
C GLU A 617 16.12 -17.21 -10.98
N PRO A 618 15.64 -15.97 -10.73
CA PRO A 618 16.43 -14.78 -10.97
C PRO A 618 17.79 -14.83 -10.26
N PRO A 619 18.81 -14.09 -10.76
CA PRO A 619 20.17 -14.14 -10.20
C PRO A 619 20.25 -13.91 -8.70
N ARG A 620 19.34 -13.09 -8.16
CA ARG A 620 19.17 -12.85 -6.73
C ARG A 620 17.78 -12.36 -6.38
N GLN A 621 17.39 -12.56 -5.13
CA GLN A 621 16.10 -12.12 -4.58
C GLN A 621 16.32 -11.55 -3.18
N LEU A 622 15.67 -10.43 -2.86
CA LEU A 622 15.63 -9.92 -1.49
C LEU A 622 14.91 -10.94 -0.59
N LYS A 623 15.55 -11.31 0.53
CA LYS A 623 15.01 -12.25 1.53
C LYS A 623 15.19 -11.74 2.96
N GLY A 624 15.62 -10.49 3.12
CA GLY A 624 15.69 -9.86 4.43
C GLY A 624 16.26 -8.46 4.37
N PHE A 625 15.85 -7.64 5.30
CA PHE A 625 16.38 -6.30 5.50
C PHE A 625 16.39 -5.94 6.99
N SER A 626 17.23 -4.98 7.35
CA SER A 626 17.28 -4.47 8.73
C SER A 626 17.80 -3.03 8.73
N ARG A 627 17.02 -2.11 9.27
CA ARG A 627 17.42 -0.74 9.46
C ARG A 627 18.14 -0.59 10.80
N VAL A 628 19.36 -0.04 10.78
CA VAL A 628 20.20 0.20 11.96
C VAL A 628 20.55 1.68 12.08
N SER A 629 20.38 2.27 13.27
CA SER A 629 20.73 3.67 13.56
C SER A 629 22.02 3.71 14.37
N LEU A 630 23.05 4.43 13.88
CA LEU A 630 24.40 4.40 14.42
C LEU A 630 24.95 5.81 14.61
N ALA A 631 25.52 6.07 15.78
CA ALA A 631 26.36 7.25 15.99
C ALA A 631 27.69 7.13 15.22
N PRO A 632 28.45 8.23 15.01
CA PRO A 632 29.77 8.17 14.39
C PRO A 632 30.68 7.14 15.07
N GLY A 633 31.31 6.27 14.28
CA GLY A 633 32.19 5.20 14.75
C GLY A 633 31.49 3.99 15.40
N GLN A 634 30.20 4.07 15.68
CA GLN A 634 29.43 2.96 16.27
C GLN A 634 29.27 1.81 15.29
N SER A 635 29.25 0.59 15.84
CA SER A 635 28.98 -0.64 15.09
C SER A 635 27.83 -1.40 15.72
N GLN A 636 27.03 -2.08 14.89
CA GLN A 636 25.97 -2.98 15.35
C GLN A 636 26.05 -4.31 14.60
N ARG A 637 25.91 -5.39 15.34
CA ARG A 637 25.74 -6.72 14.77
C ARG A 637 24.28 -6.92 14.34
N VAL A 638 24.09 -7.28 13.09
CA VAL A 638 22.79 -7.55 12.48
C VAL A 638 22.63 -9.06 12.32
N THR A 639 21.42 -9.55 12.53
CA THR A 639 21.06 -10.95 12.32
C THR A 639 19.80 -11.03 11.49
N ILE A 640 19.87 -11.69 10.34
CA ILE A 640 18.73 -11.96 9.46
C ILE A 640 18.51 -13.46 9.42
N ARG A 641 17.26 -13.88 9.63
CA ARG A 641 16.85 -15.29 9.55
C ARG A 641 16.21 -15.55 8.20
N LEU A 642 16.55 -16.67 7.62
CA LEU A 642 15.98 -17.22 6.41
C LEU A 642 15.16 -18.46 6.80
N ALA A 643 13.87 -18.45 6.47
CA ALA A 643 12.98 -19.59 6.72
C ALA A 643 13.16 -20.68 5.66
N ALA A 644 12.56 -21.84 5.87
CA ALA A 644 12.55 -22.94 4.89
C ALA A 644 11.98 -22.51 3.54
N ARG A 645 10.93 -21.68 3.57
CA ARG A 645 10.26 -21.13 2.39
C ARG A 645 11.20 -20.30 1.51
N ASP A 646 12.17 -19.59 2.08
CA ASP A 646 13.12 -18.77 1.34
C ASP A 646 14.06 -19.58 0.42
N PHE A 647 14.13 -20.89 0.63
CA PHE A 647 14.92 -21.84 -0.16
C PHE A 647 14.07 -22.73 -1.06
N SER A 648 12.81 -22.37 -1.27
CA SER A 648 11.84 -23.17 -2.03
C SER A 648 11.41 -22.46 -3.30
N VAL A 649 10.97 -23.23 -4.28
CA VAL A 649 10.34 -22.78 -5.52
C VAL A 649 8.97 -23.42 -5.65
N TRP A 650 8.09 -22.83 -6.45
CA TRP A 650 6.81 -23.43 -6.76
C TRP A 650 6.96 -24.53 -7.81
N ASP A 651 6.62 -25.76 -7.43
CA ASP A 651 6.63 -26.93 -8.32
C ASP A 651 5.25 -27.09 -8.95
N THR A 652 5.15 -26.80 -10.25
CA THR A 652 3.89 -26.88 -11.00
C THR A 652 3.38 -28.32 -11.20
N GLY A 653 4.24 -29.32 -11.06
CA GLY A 653 3.82 -30.72 -11.12
C GLY A 653 3.22 -31.25 -9.81
N ARG A 654 3.52 -30.56 -8.69
CA ARG A 654 3.02 -30.88 -7.34
C ARG A 654 2.01 -29.86 -6.84
N HIS A 655 1.88 -28.74 -7.53
CA HIS A 655 1.11 -27.56 -7.09
C HIS A 655 1.47 -27.14 -5.64
N ALA A 656 2.77 -27.10 -5.34
CA ALA A 656 3.26 -26.87 -3.98
C ALA A 656 4.67 -26.30 -3.95
N TRP A 657 5.00 -25.62 -2.85
CA TRP A 657 6.35 -25.16 -2.57
C TRP A 657 7.28 -26.34 -2.29
N THR A 658 8.35 -26.42 -3.06
CA THR A 658 9.33 -27.51 -2.98
C THR A 658 10.71 -26.96 -2.64
N PRO A 659 11.37 -27.46 -1.57
CA PRO A 659 12.72 -27.05 -1.21
C PRO A 659 13.74 -27.38 -2.30
N VAL A 660 14.56 -26.40 -2.66
CA VAL A 660 15.67 -26.56 -3.61
C VAL A 660 16.91 -27.07 -2.87
N LYS A 661 17.56 -28.08 -3.47
CA LYS A 661 18.86 -28.59 -2.99
C LYS A 661 20.00 -28.03 -3.83
N GLY A 662 21.13 -27.74 -3.20
CA GLY A 662 22.33 -27.30 -3.92
C GLY A 662 23.09 -26.16 -3.25
N GLY A 663 23.87 -25.45 -4.03
CA GLY A 663 24.67 -24.32 -3.57
C GLY A 663 23.93 -23.00 -3.76
N PHE A 664 23.63 -22.35 -2.66
CA PHE A 664 23.07 -20.98 -2.63
C PHE A 664 24.18 -19.98 -2.37
N THR A 665 23.91 -18.72 -2.72
CA THR A 665 24.79 -17.59 -2.40
C THR A 665 24.02 -16.57 -1.56
N VAL A 666 24.51 -16.30 -0.36
CA VAL A 666 23.99 -15.21 0.50
C VAL A 666 24.82 -13.98 0.27
N GLN A 667 24.19 -12.89 -0.11
CA GLN A 667 24.82 -11.60 -0.40
C GLN A 667 24.23 -10.51 0.50
N VAL A 668 25.08 -9.64 1.05
CA VAL A 668 24.66 -8.56 1.96
C VAL A 668 25.29 -7.23 1.55
N GLY A 669 24.48 -6.18 1.55
CA GLY A 669 24.92 -4.83 1.27
C GLY A 669 23.84 -3.79 1.48
N ASP A 670 23.92 -2.68 0.77
CA ASP A 670 23.03 -1.52 0.88
C ASP A 670 22.12 -1.32 -0.35
N SER A 671 22.27 -2.15 -1.39
CA SER A 671 21.40 -2.17 -2.57
C SER A 671 21.55 -3.48 -3.34
N SER A 672 20.70 -3.73 -4.34
CA SER A 672 20.81 -4.90 -5.22
C SER A 672 22.12 -4.95 -6.03
N ARG A 673 22.86 -3.84 -6.12
CA ARG A 673 24.11 -3.72 -6.87
C ARG A 673 25.34 -3.41 -6.01
N SER A 674 25.18 -3.05 -4.76
CA SER A 674 26.24 -2.83 -3.80
C SER A 674 26.18 -3.89 -2.71
N LEU A 675 26.85 -5.03 -2.92
CA LEU A 675 26.81 -6.24 -2.11
C LEU A 675 28.24 -6.65 -1.71
N PRO A 676 28.90 -5.88 -0.82
CA PRO A 676 30.29 -6.11 -0.44
C PRO A 676 30.53 -7.40 0.31
N LEU A 677 29.51 -8.05 0.87
CA LEU A 677 29.64 -9.30 1.57
C LEU A 677 28.94 -10.44 0.84
N GLN A 678 29.64 -11.57 0.71
CA GLN A 678 29.11 -12.76 0.07
C GLN A 678 29.58 -14.02 0.81
N ALA A 679 28.70 -15.00 0.95
CA ALA A 679 29.02 -16.30 1.52
C ALA A 679 28.25 -17.42 0.81
N PRO A 680 28.87 -18.59 0.56
CA PRO A 680 28.17 -19.75 0.05
C PRO A 680 27.35 -20.42 1.17
N LEU A 681 26.23 -21.01 0.80
CA LEU A 681 25.41 -21.85 1.66
C LEU A 681 25.02 -23.11 0.90
N LYS A 682 25.30 -24.28 1.44
CA LYS A 682 24.90 -25.57 0.84
C LYS A 682 23.71 -26.14 1.62
N ARG A 683 22.71 -26.56 0.87
CA ARG A 683 21.51 -27.22 1.39
C ARG A 683 21.21 -28.52 0.70
#